data_93582a86c413b157807ce2e49b064a0a
#
_entry.id   93582a86c413b157807ce2e49b064a0a
#
_cell.length_a   1.000
_cell.length_b   1.000
_cell.length_c   1.000
_cell.angle_alpha   90.00
_cell.angle_beta   90.00
_cell.angle_gamma   90.00
#
_symmetry.space_group_name_H-M   'P 1'
#
loop_
_entity.id
_entity.type
_entity.pdbx_description
1 polymer ?
#
loop_
_entity_poly.entity_id
_entity_poly.type
_entity_poly.pdbx_seq_one_letter_code
_entity_poly.pdbx_strand_id
1 'polypeptide(L)'
;MGREVAVWWGPDSILSALGFGTRENMEAVRAGRTNLSVWHDGTPVCRIDPERFAQLAAERAVAEYTPAERLALLTLGEVIARSGVSPANERTLILLSTTKGNIGLLNGDPAKCDLNDTAEVVGKYFGAANRPLVISNACISGVSAIVVASRLIRSGEYDHVFVAGFDLLCDFIVSGFNAFKSVSPALCRPYDAARDGLTLGEAGGAVLLTADRGLSATGVTVAGGGISNDANHISAPSRTGDGLAFAIRAALREASLGAAAIGMVNPHGTATLYNDEMESRALHLAGLCGTPCNSLKPYFGHTLGASGVIESIVTVHGLAEGSVFGVKGYAECGVPYPLNISAEHRTTRTDAALKTASGFGGCNAAAVFRRGTGRNAYGTDETGSTDENAAAERSDVFGGRYCDGENPASQDGTNGAETDRDDAQNKRRQETAGEQPGFTGADESNAAANVGQKECAAANGNNVITNAGQAGGDETEEIRTARDTAHVAITRHPEMPFGVFIRERYRALADPNMKFSKMDDLCKLAYVASCELLAGRRPDCPAERIGVVLANRSASLDSDMRHQAVIDADDGGGASPAVFVYTLPNIMLGQIAIKHGLKGESTFFAFPDKSCNFIREYSAGLIAQGRMDAVVWGWCELCGGEYDCELTLTEKLE
;
A
#
# COMPACT_ATOMS: atom_id res chain seq x y z
N MET A 1 -3.92 21.86 26.79
CA MET A 1 -3.19 21.40 25.60
C MET A 1 -2.18 20.36 26.05
N GLY A 2 -2.44 19.08 25.79
CA GLY A 2 -1.49 18.01 26.06
C GLY A 2 -0.22 18.23 25.22
N ARG A 3 0.93 17.82 25.75
CA ARG A 3 2.21 17.92 25.06
C ARG A 3 2.13 17.03 23.81
N GLU A 4 2.25 17.59 22.61
CA GLU A 4 2.24 16.83 21.35
C GLU A 4 3.40 15.80 21.37
N VAL A 5 3.05 14.51 21.21
CA VAL A 5 4.02 13.42 21.22
C VAL A 5 4.80 13.44 19.91
N ALA A 6 6.12 13.64 19.98
CA ALA A 6 6.98 13.52 18.80
C ALA A 6 7.14 12.05 18.40
N VAL A 7 7.02 11.75 17.11
CA VAL A 7 7.18 10.40 16.55
C VAL A 7 8.54 10.30 15.90
N TRP A 8 9.44 9.56 16.52
CA TRP A 8 10.84 9.41 16.11
C TRP A 8 11.00 8.24 15.13
N TRP A 9 11.92 8.42 14.19
CA TRP A 9 12.37 7.38 13.27
C TRP A 9 13.44 6.55 13.96
N GLY A 10 13.14 5.32 14.34
CA GLY A 10 14.01 4.37 15.00
C GLY A 10 14.87 3.54 14.02
N PRO A 11 15.33 2.34 14.42
CA PRO A 11 16.01 1.40 13.53
C PRO A 11 15.16 1.03 12.33
N ASP A 12 15.83 0.79 11.19
CA ASP A 12 15.21 0.40 9.92
C ASP A 12 16.03 -0.67 9.20
N SER A 13 15.42 -1.36 8.24
CA SER A 13 16.05 -2.37 7.40
C SER A 13 15.43 -2.40 6.01
N ILE A 14 16.22 -2.71 4.99
CA ILE A 14 15.80 -2.91 3.59
C ILE A 14 16.38 -4.24 3.11
N LEU A 15 15.54 -5.09 2.49
CA LEU A 15 15.97 -6.22 1.68
C LEU A 15 15.47 -5.99 0.26
N SER A 16 16.40 -5.82 -0.68
CA SER A 16 16.09 -5.51 -2.08
C SER A 16 17.09 -6.15 -3.04
N ALA A 17 16.93 -5.88 -4.32
CA ALA A 17 17.92 -6.23 -5.35
C ALA A 17 19.34 -5.69 -5.07
N LEU A 18 19.47 -4.66 -4.23
CA LEU A 18 20.73 -4.00 -3.92
C LEU A 18 21.47 -4.59 -2.71
N GLY A 19 20.80 -5.40 -1.90
CA GLY A 19 21.37 -6.04 -0.71
C GLY A 19 20.42 -6.21 0.46
N PHE A 20 20.96 -6.67 1.59
CA PHE A 20 20.23 -6.85 2.85
C PHE A 20 20.76 -5.91 3.95
N GLY A 21 19.82 -5.27 4.62
CA GLY A 21 20.08 -4.22 5.61
C GLY A 21 20.20 -2.83 4.98
N THR A 22 19.84 -1.80 5.75
CA THR A 22 19.86 -0.40 5.29
C THR A 22 21.23 0.02 4.81
N ARG A 23 22.30 -0.41 5.47
CA ARG A 23 23.69 -0.03 5.14
C ARG A 23 24.05 -0.43 3.70
N GLU A 24 23.87 -1.70 3.31
CA GLU A 24 24.23 -2.19 1.97
C GLU A 24 23.43 -1.45 0.88
N ASN A 25 22.14 -1.24 1.12
CA ASN A 25 21.27 -0.53 0.20
C ASN A 25 21.67 0.94 0.05
N MET A 26 22.00 1.64 1.14
CA MET A 26 22.48 3.03 1.11
C MET A 26 23.83 3.17 0.42
N GLU A 27 24.76 2.24 0.66
CA GLU A 27 26.06 2.19 -0.04
C GLU A 27 25.85 1.97 -1.55
N ALA A 28 24.92 1.12 -1.95
CA ALA A 28 24.58 0.91 -3.36
C ALA A 28 23.98 2.18 -4.00
N VAL A 29 23.04 2.85 -3.32
CA VAL A 29 22.46 4.12 -3.79
C VAL A 29 23.52 5.21 -3.93
N ARG A 30 24.40 5.38 -2.92
CA ARG A 30 25.51 6.36 -2.97
C ARG A 30 26.50 6.07 -4.09
N ALA A 31 26.72 4.79 -4.41
CA ALA A 31 27.57 4.37 -5.52
C ALA A 31 26.87 4.45 -6.90
N GLY A 32 25.60 4.88 -6.94
CA GLY A 32 24.79 4.91 -8.17
C GLY A 32 24.55 3.52 -8.77
N ARG A 33 24.64 2.45 -7.97
CA ARG A 33 24.42 1.08 -8.44
C ARG A 33 22.95 0.77 -8.62
N THR A 34 22.61 0.04 -9.66
CA THR A 34 21.31 -0.60 -9.90
C THR A 34 21.55 -2.08 -10.06
N ASN A 35 20.53 -2.90 -9.83
CA ASN A 35 20.59 -4.33 -10.12
C ASN A 35 19.39 -4.71 -11.00
N LEU A 36 19.50 -4.37 -12.29
CA LEU A 36 18.50 -4.70 -13.29
C LEU A 36 18.73 -6.15 -13.77
N SER A 37 17.71 -6.95 -13.66
CA SER A 37 17.64 -8.31 -14.19
C SER A 37 16.50 -8.39 -15.22
N VAL A 38 16.31 -9.59 -15.80
CA VAL A 38 15.27 -9.81 -16.81
C VAL A 38 14.34 -10.89 -16.32
N TRP A 39 13.03 -10.62 -16.33
CA TRP A 39 12.00 -11.62 -16.09
C TRP A 39 11.97 -12.63 -17.24
N HIS A 40 11.41 -13.82 -17.05
CA HIS A 40 11.44 -14.88 -18.07
C HIS A 40 10.73 -14.51 -19.40
N ASP A 41 9.83 -13.52 -19.39
CA ASP A 41 9.16 -12.97 -20.58
C ASP A 41 9.95 -11.85 -21.29
N GLY A 42 11.13 -11.52 -20.79
CA GLY A 42 11.97 -10.45 -21.31
C GLY A 42 11.81 -9.10 -20.64
N THR A 43 10.88 -8.95 -19.67
CA THR A 43 10.62 -7.70 -18.95
C THR A 43 11.78 -7.34 -18.03
N PRO A 44 12.33 -6.10 -18.11
CA PRO A 44 13.35 -5.63 -17.17
C PRO A 44 12.75 -5.41 -15.77
N VAL A 45 13.42 -5.95 -14.74
CA VAL A 45 12.97 -5.88 -13.34
C VAL A 45 14.14 -5.70 -12.38
N CYS A 46 13.87 -5.15 -11.19
CA CYS A 46 14.80 -5.17 -10.06
C CYS A 46 14.38 -6.29 -9.10
N ARG A 47 15.06 -7.43 -9.15
CA ARG A 47 14.70 -8.64 -8.41
C ARG A 47 15.74 -8.94 -7.34
N ILE A 48 15.28 -9.36 -6.16
CA ILE A 48 16.14 -9.94 -5.12
C ILE A 48 16.77 -11.21 -5.69
N ASP A 49 18.08 -11.39 -5.48
CA ASP A 49 18.76 -12.61 -5.88
C ASP A 49 18.14 -13.82 -5.17
N PRO A 50 17.57 -14.80 -5.91
CA PRO A 50 16.83 -15.90 -5.30
C PRO A 50 17.69 -16.81 -4.41
N GLU A 51 18.96 -17.01 -4.78
CA GLU A 51 19.88 -17.85 -4.01
C GLU A 51 20.23 -17.17 -2.69
N ARG A 52 20.54 -15.88 -2.76
CA ARG A 52 20.82 -15.07 -1.56
C ARG A 52 19.58 -14.96 -0.65
N PHE A 53 18.38 -14.83 -1.22
CA PHE A 53 17.14 -14.82 -0.45
C PHE A 53 16.89 -16.14 0.27
N ALA A 54 17.09 -17.27 -0.42
CA ALA A 54 16.97 -18.59 0.18
C ALA A 54 18.03 -18.83 1.27
N GLN A 55 19.28 -18.41 1.04
CA GLN A 55 20.35 -18.48 2.03
C GLN A 55 20.00 -17.68 3.29
N LEU A 56 19.56 -16.42 3.15
CA LEU A 56 19.16 -15.58 4.28
C LEU A 56 17.99 -16.20 5.06
N ALA A 57 17.01 -16.79 4.36
CA ALA A 57 15.90 -17.48 5.00
C ALA A 57 16.36 -18.68 5.82
N ALA A 58 17.34 -19.45 5.34
CA ALA A 58 17.93 -20.57 6.06
C ALA A 58 18.77 -20.08 7.27
N GLU A 59 19.62 -19.08 7.08
CA GLU A 59 20.44 -18.48 8.14
C GLU A 59 19.63 -17.92 9.31
N ARG A 60 18.42 -17.44 9.03
CA ARG A 60 17.50 -16.84 10.01
C ARG A 60 16.36 -17.75 10.43
N ALA A 61 16.42 -19.04 10.07
CA ALA A 61 15.42 -20.07 10.40
C ALA A 61 13.97 -19.68 10.03
N VAL A 62 13.79 -19.06 8.85
CA VAL A 62 12.48 -18.70 8.31
C VAL A 62 12.18 -19.39 6.96
N ALA A 63 12.94 -20.42 6.61
CA ALA A 63 12.82 -21.08 5.30
C ALA A 63 11.49 -21.83 5.09
N GLU A 64 10.79 -22.23 6.17
CA GLU A 64 9.49 -22.90 6.11
C GLU A 64 8.31 -21.98 5.79
N TYR A 65 8.48 -20.66 5.95
CA TYR A 65 7.43 -19.68 5.70
C TYR A 65 7.29 -19.40 4.18
N THR A 66 6.16 -18.85 3.79
CA THR A 66 5.92 -18.43 2.39
C THR A 66 6.85 -17.28 1.97
N PRO A 67 7.07 -17.04 0.67
CA PRO A 67 8.01 -16.01 0.23
C PRO A 67 7.73 -14.61 0.76
N ALA A 68 6.45 -14.17 0.80
CA ALA A 68 6.10 -12.85 1.34
C ALA A 68 6.27 -12.79 2.86
N GLU A 69 5.92 -13.86 3.59
CA GLU A 69 6.18 -13.97 5.02
C GLU A 69 7.67 -13.91 5.33
N ARG A 70 8.52 -14.67 4.60
CA ARG A 70 10.00 -14.61 4.75
C ARG A 70 10.51 -13.18 4.62
N LEU A 71 10.03 -12.46 3.61
CA LEU A 71 10.46 -11.09 3.36
C LEU A 71 10.10 -10.14 4.51
N ALA A 72 8.87 -10.26 5.04
CA ALA A 72 8.42 -9.53 6.21
C ALA A 72 9.20 -9.92 7.47
N LEU A 73 9.38 -11.23 7.73
CA LEU A 73 10.09 -11.75 8.91
C LEU A 73 11.56 -11.34 8.93
N LEU A 74 12.25 -11.38 7.78
CA LEU A 74 13.66 -10.98 7.68
C LEU A 74 13.85 -9.50 7.99
N THR A 75 13.01 -8.63 7.41
CA THR A 75 13.15 -7.17 7.59
C THR A 75 12.71 -6.72 8.98
N LEU A 76 11.58 -7.23 9.50
CA LEU A 76 11.12 -6.96 10.86
C LEU A 76 12.08 -7.49 11.91
N GLY A 77 12.57 -8.72 11.73
CA GLY A 77 13.50 -9.36 12.66
C GLY A 77 14.77 -8.54 12.90
N GLU A 78 15.33 -7.95 11.83
CA GLU A 78 16.46 -7.04 11.90
C GLU A 78 16.13 -5.78 12.72
N VAL A 79 14.97 -5.17 12.48
CA VAL A 79 14.54 -3.95 13.19
C VAL A 79 14.23 -4.22 14.66
N ILE A 80 13.54 -5.32 14.96
CA ILE A 80 13.21 -5.74 16.32
C ILE A 80 14.48 -6.01 17.11
N ALA A 81 15.42 -6.79 16.55
CA ALA A 81 16.70 -7.11 17.20
C ALA A 81 17.52 -5.85 17.52
N ARG A 82 17.57 -4.89 16.58
CA ARG A 82 18.34 -3.64 16.74
C ARG A 82 17.67 -2.66 17.69
N SER A 83 16.35 -2.64 17.77
CA SER A 83 15.61 -1.73 18.65
C SER A 83 15.59 -2.20 20.10
N GLY A 84 15.60 -3.51 20.34
CA GLY A 84 15.35 -4.11 21.65
C GLY A 84 13.91 -3.91 22.15
N VAL A 85 13.00 -3.37 21.32
CA VAL A 85 11.58 -3.20 21.66
C VAL A 85 10.85 -4.51 21.44
N SER A 86 10.12 -4.97 22.48
CA SER A 86 9.38 -6.23 22.41
C SER A 86 8.02 -6.06 21.74
N PRO A 87 7.70 -6.82 20.68
CA PRO A 87 6.35 -6.90 20.14
C PRO A 87 5.29 -7.44 21.12
N ALA A 88 5.71 -8.17 22.16
CA ALA A 88 4.83 -8.68 23.22
C ALA A 88 4.35 -7.59 24.21
N ASN A 89 4.79 -6.36 24.06
CA ASN A 89 4.29 -5.25 24.85
C ASN A 89 2.96 -4.76 24.26
N GLU A 90 1.92 -4.62 25.09
CA GLU A 90 0.58 -4.14 24.70
C GLU A 90 0.58 -2.74 24.06
N ARG A 91 1.61 -1.93 24.32
CA ARG A 91 1.79 -0.60 23.71
C ARG A 91 2.66 -0.63 22.46
N THR A 92 2.91 -1.83 21.91
CA THR A 92 3.63 -2.04 20.65
C THR A 92 2.70 -2.65 19.61
N LEU A 93 2.73 -2.12 18.40
CA LEU A 93 1.95 -2.61 17.26
C LEU A 93 2.88 -2.98 16.10
N ILE A 94 2.51 -3.99 15.32
CA ILE A 94 3.07 -4.26 13.99
C ILE A 94 2.03 -3.81 12.94
N LEU A 95 2.46 -3.02 11.95
CA LEU A 95 1.65 -2.55 10.86
C LEU A 95 2.30 -2.96 9.54
N LEU A 96 1.60 -3.77 8.76
CA LEU A 96 2.06 -4.32 7.50
C LEU A 96 1.49 -3.51 6.32
N SER A 97 2.30 -3.30 5.28
CA SER A 97 1.85 -2.71 4.03
C SER A 97 2.25 -3.59 2.85
N THR A 98 1.27 -4.02 2.09
CA THR A 98 1.47 -4.85 0.90
C THR A 98 0.31 -4.66 -0.07
N THR A 99 0.56 -4.83 -1.35
CA THR A 99 -0.52 -4.81 -2.33
C THR A 99 -1.16 -6.18 -2.50
N LYS A 100 -0.37 -7.25 -2.37
CA LYS A 100 -0.76 -8.59 -2.80
C LYS A 100 -0.32 -9.73 -1.89
N GLY A 101 0.62 -9.50 -0.96
CA GLY A 101 1.14 -10.57 -0.12
C GLY A 101 1.68 -11.75 -0.95
N ASN A 102 1.13 -12.94 -0.70
CA ASN A 102 1.53 -14.20 -1.33
C ASN A 102 0.83 -14.49 -2.67
N ILE A 103 0.43 -13.51 -3.44
CA ILE A 103 -0.36 -13.70 -4.68
C ILE A 103 0.26 -14.70 -5.67
N GLY A 104 1.57 -14.85 -5.67
CA GLY A 104 2.27 -15.85 -6.48
C GLY A 104 1.93 -17.31 -6.15
N LEU A 105 1.23 -17.56 -5.03
CA LEU A 105 0.76 -18.89 -4.63
C LEU A 105 -0.69 -19.17 -5.06
N LEU A 106 -1.36 -18.24 -5.73
CA LEU A 106 -2.79 -18.31 -6.02
C LEU A 106 -3.19 -19.58 -6.78
N ASN A 107 -2.37 -20.05 -7.71
CA ASN A 107 -2.62 -21.29 -8.47
C ASN A 107 -2.35 -22.59 -7.67
N GLY A 108 -1.55 -22.52 -6.62
CA GLY A 108 -1.18 -23.70 -5.83
C GLY A 108 -1.94 -23.80 -4.52
N ASP A 109 -1.99 -22.71 -3.77
CA ASP A 109 -2.62 -22.61 -2.45
C ASP A 109 -3.27 -21.23 -2.27
N PRO A 110 -4.49 -21.02 -2.81
CA PRO A 110 -5.20 -19.75 -2.71
C PRO A 110 -5.44 -19.28 -1.27
N ALA A 111 -5.53 -20.18 -0.31
CA ALA A 111 -5.72 -19.84 1.10
C ALA A 111 -4.53 -19.05 1.66
N LYS A 112 -3.31 -19.27 1.15
CA LYS A 112 -2.13 -18.52 1.54
C LYS A 112 -2.09 -17.08 1.02
N CYS A 113 -3.02 -16.70 0.14
CA CYS A 113 -3.12 -15.33 -0.39
C CYS A 113 -3.93 -14.39 0.51
N ASP A 114 -4.57 -14.89 1.58
CA ASP A 114 -5.24 -14.05 2.57
C ASP A 114 -4.19 -13.19 3.31
N LEU A 115 -4.35 -11.87 3.22
CA LEU A 115 -3.44 -10.92 3.87
C LEU A 115 -3.49 -11.02 5.41
N ASN A 116 -4.62 -11.45 5.95
CA ASN A 116 -4.80 -11.66 7.39
C ASN A 116 -4.03 -12.87 7.89
N ASP A 117 -3.91 -13.93 7.09
CA ASP A 117 -3.10 -15.10 7.45
C ASP A 117 -1.62 -14.72 7.52
N THR A 118 -1.12 -13.94 6.55
CA THR A 118 0.24 -13.38 6.61
C THR A 118 0.45 -12.54 7.88
N ALA A 119 -0.51 -11.70 8.24
CA ALA A 119 -0.44 -10.89 9.47
C ALA A 119 -0.42 -11.76 10.73
N GLU A 120 -1.24 -12.80 10.77
CA GLU A 120 -1.28 -13.74 11.89
C GLU A 120 0.03 -14.52 12.05
N VAL A 121 0.62 -14.99 10.95
CA VAL A 121 1.93 -15.65 10.93
C VAL A 121 3.00 -14.73 11.48
N VAL A 122 3.08 -13.47 11.00
CA VAL A 122 4.03 -12.46 11.48
C VAL A 122 3.83 -12.17 12.97
N GLY A 123 2.58 -11.97 13.40
CA GLY A 123 2.25 -11.73 14.81
C GLY A 123 2.65 -12.88 15.72
N LYS A 124 2.35 -14.11 15.33
CA LYS A 124 2.72 -15.35 16.08
C LYS A 124 4.25 -15.52 16.15
N TYR A 125 4.94 -15.32 15.02
CA TYR A 125 6.40 -15.48 14.97
C TYR A 125 7.12 -14.56 15.97
N PHE A 126 6.69 -13.30 16.07
CA PHE A 126 7.30 -12.35 17.00
C PHE A 126 6.64 -12.31 18.39
N GLY A 127 5.63 -13.13 18.64
CA GLY A 127 4.88 -13.15 19.91
C GLY A 127 4.21 -11.81 20.20
N ALA A 128 3.66 -11.15 19.17
CA ALA A 128 3.05 -9.83 19.29
C ALA A 128 1.81 -9.89 20.21
N ALA A 129 1.72 -8.94 21.16
CA ALA A 129 0.56 -8.79 22.05
C ALA A 129 -0.68 -8.30 21.27
N ASN A 130 -0.47 -7.40 20.33
CA ASN A 130 -1.50 -6.87 19.46
C ASN A 130 -1.49 -7.57 18.11
N ARG A 131 -2.66 -7.88 17.57
CA ARG A 131 -2.76 -8.39 16.21
C ARG A 131 -2.15 -7.38 15.23
N PRO A 132 -1.28 -7.79 14.31
CA PRO A 132 -0.77 -6.89 13.28
C PRO A 132 -1.91 -6.34 12.40
N LEU A 133 -1.82 -5.04 12.06
CA LEU A 133 -2.72 -4.40 11.11
C LEU A 133 -2.16 -4.52 9.70
N VAL A 134 -3.04 -4.60 8.70
CA VAL A 134 -2.65 -4.62 7.28
C VAL A 134 -3.29 -3.46 6.54
N ILE A 135 -2.48 -2.68 5.83
CA ILE A 135 -2.90 -1.64 4.89
C ILE A 135 -2.57 -2.09 3.47
N SER A 136 -3.59 -2.05 2.58
CA SER A 136 -3.45 -2.35 1.16
C SER A 136 -4.10 -1.26 0.30
N ASN A 137 -3.34 -0.18 0.09
CA ASN A 137 -3.75 1.01 -0.67
C ASN A 137 -2.93 1.16 -1.95
N ALA A 138 -2.84 0.11 -2.77
CA ALA A 138 -1.99 0.11 -3.96
C ALA A 138 -0.57 0.64 -3.63
N CYS A 139 0.02 1.44 -4.52
CA CYS A 139 1.40 1.92 -4.38
C CYS A 139 1.63 2.89 -3.21
N ILE A 140 0.57 3.46 -2.62
CA ILE A 140 0.70 4.37 -1.47
C ILE A 140 0.74 3.63 -0.13
N SER A 141 0.53 2.30 -0.10
CA SER A 141 0.40 1.50 1.13
C SER A 141 1.48 1.81 2.16
N GLY A 142 2.75 1.86 1.75
CA GLY A 142 3.87 2.11 2.65
C GLY A 142 3.88 3.51 3.26
N VAL A 143 3.59 4.56 2.48
CA VAL A 143 3.49 5.94 3.03
C VAL A 143 2.26 6.06 3.92
N SER A 144 1.12 5.45 3.53
CA SER A 144 -0.09 5.40 4.36
C SER A 144 0.17 4.71 5.69
N ALA A 145 0.92 3.60 5.69
CA ALA A 145 1.31 2.87 6.91
C ALA A 145 2.14 3.75 7.86
N ILE A 146 3.13 4.49 7.34
CA ILE A 146 3.91 5.44 8.13
C ILE A 146 3.02 6.55 8.72
N VAL A 147 2.10 7.09 7.92
CA VAL A 147 1.16 8.14 8.36
C VAL A 147 0.22 7.61 9.44
N VAL A 148 -0.41 6.44 9.24
CA VAL A 148 -1.30 5.81 10.23
C VAL A 148 -0.54 5.49 11.52
N ALA A 149 0.63 4.86 11.43
CA ALA A 149 1.48 4.55 12.58
C ALA A 149 1.83 5.81 13.40
N SER A 150 2.18 6.91 12.70
CA SER A 150 2.48 8.17 13.39
C SER A 150 1.27 8.75 14.13
N ARG A 151 0.06 8.58 13.59
CA ARG A 151 -1.19 9.02 14.23
C ARG A 151 -1.52 8.20 15.47
N LEU A 152 -1.34 6.88 15.41
CA LEU A 152 -1.55 5.96 16.54
C LEU A 152 -0.59 6.24 17.71
N ILE A 153 0.65 6.64 17.41
CA ILE A 153 1.59 7.05 18.45
C ILE A 153 1.20 8.43 19.02
N ARG A 154 0.82 9.40 18.17
CA ARG A 154 0.41 10.74 18.63
C ARG A 154 -0.87 10.73 19.44
N SER A 155 -1.82 9.83 19.15
CA SER A 155 -3.02 9.65 19.96
C SER A 155 -2.72 9.06 21.34
N GLY A 156 -1.51 8.52 21.55
CA GLY A 156 -1.13 7.85 22.79
C GLY A 156 -1.67 6.42 22.88
N GLU A 157 -2.18 5.87 21.79
CA GLU A 157 -2.68 4.48 21.75
C GLU A 157 -1.52 3.48 21.81
N TYR A 158 -0.42 3.78 21.10
CA TYR A 158 0.81 3.00 21.13
C TYR A 158 2.03 3.88 21.39
N ASP A 159 3.07 3.30 22.00
CA ASP A 159 4.37 3.95 22.17
C ASP A 159 5.31 3.60 21.01
N HIS A 160 5.13 2.42 20.42
CA HIS A 160 5.97 1.84 19.39
C HIS A 160 5.13 1.20 18.29
N VAL A 161 5.46 1.49 17.03
CA VAL A 161 4.84 0.83 15.88
C VAL A 161 5.93 0.38 14.91
N PHE A 162 6.05 -0.94 14.72
CA PHE A 162 6.85 -1.51 13.65
C PHE A 162 6.07 -1.44 12.34
N VAL A 163 6.55 -0.70 11.37
CA VAL A 163 5.97 -0.63 10.03
C VAL A 163 6.81 -1.47 9.09
N ALA A 164 6.19 -2.44 8.41
CA ALA A 164 6.85 -3.24 7.39
C ALA A 164 6.10 -3.21 6.07
N GLY A 165 6.81 -2.89 4.99
CA GLY A 165 6.28 -2.95 3.63
C GLY A 165 7.00 -4.05 2.84
N PHE A 166 6.24 -4.88 2.11
CA PHE A 166 6.81 -5.97 1.33
C PHE A 166 5.91 -6.34 0.15
N ASP A 167 6.52 -6.53 -1.00
CA ASP A 167 5.89 -7.15 -2.17
C ASP A 167 6.95 -7.88 -3.01
N LEU A 168 6.57 -8.99 -3.60
CA LEU A 168 7.40 -9.82 -4.48
C LEU A 168 6.83 -9.82 -5.91
N LEU A 169 7.70 -9.98 -6.88
CA LEU A 169 7.31 -10.15 -8.28
C LEU A 169 6.88 -11.60 -8.54
N CYS A 170 5.84 -11.73 -9.37
CA CYS A 170 5.37 -12.99 -9.94
C CYS A 170 4.66 -12.69 -11.26
N ASP A 171 4.30 -13.74 -12.00
CA ASP A 171 3.65 -13.59 -13.32
C ASP A 171 2.34 -12.80 -13.25
N PHE A 172 1.60 -12.98 -12.18
CA PHE A 172 0.39 -12.21 -11.90
C PHE A 172 0.63 -10.68 -11.95
N ILE A 173 1.71 -10.23 -11.32
CA ILE A 173 2.08 -8.81 -11.25
C ILE A 173 2.68 -8.34 -12.57
N VAL A 174 3.69 -9.07 -13.09
CA VAL A 174 4.43 -8.66 -14.30
C VAL A 174 3.50 -8.60 -15.51
N SER A 175 2.68 -9.64 -15.73
CA SER A 175 1.71 -9.65 -16.84
C SER A 175 0.66 -8.56 -16.72
N GLY A 176 0.18 -8.28 -15.49
CA GLY A 176 -0.78 -7.21 -15.24
C GLY A 176 -0.23 -5.83 -15.63
N PHE A 177 0.99 -5.49 -15.23
CA PHE A 177 1.64 -4.23 -15.61
C PHE A 177 2.01 -4.16 -17.09
N ASN A 178 2.44 -5.27 -17.70
CA ASN A 178 2.69 -5.36 -19.14
C ASN A 178 1.40 -5.11 -19.95
N ALA A 179 0.27 -5.62 -19.50
CA ALA A 179 -1.03 -5.36 -20.13
C ALA A 179 -1.39 -3.86 -20.16
N PHE A 180 -0.97 -3.08 -19.15
CA PHE A 180 -1.12 -1.61 -19.16
C PHE A 180 -0.14 -0.89 -20.09
N LYS A 181 0.83 -1.59 -20.67
CA LYS A 181 1.92 -0.99 -21.46
C LYS A 181 2.63 0.13 -20.70
N SER A 182 2.81 -0.07 -19.40
CA SER A 182 3.38 0.91 -18.49
C SER A 182 4.81 0.58 -18.05
N VAL A 183 5.33 -0.58 -18.49
CA VAL A 183 6.69 -1.04 -18.17
C VAL A 183 7.66 -0.56 -19.24
N SER A 184 8.78 0.01 -18.81
CA SER A 184 9.88 0.41 -19.71
C SER A 184 10.62 -0.83 -20.24
N PRO A 185 11.05 -0.83 -21.50
CA PRO A 185 11.93 -1.88 -22.04
C PRO A 185 13.37 -1.82 -21.51
N ALA A 186 13.69 -0.82 -20.67
CA ALA A 186 14.98 -0.59 -20.05
C ALA A 186 14.82 -0.07 -18.62
N LEU A 187 15.89 0.44 -18.01
CA LEU A 187 15.80 1.13 -16.73
C LEU A 187 14.94 2.40 -16.85
N CYS A 188 13.97 2.56 -15.96
CA CYS A 188 13.06 3.71 -15.95
C CYS A 188 13.81 5.04 -15.73
N ARG A 189 13.27 6.12 -16.33
CA ARG A 189 13.86 7.48 -16.31
C ARG A 189 12.83 8.48 -15.80
N PRO A 190 12.59 8.56 -14.48
CA PRO A 190 11.58 9.45 -13.93
C PRO A 190 11.79 10.91 -14.33
N TYR A 191 10.71 11.57 -14.77
CA TYR A 191 10.62 12.97 -15.20
C TYR A 191 11.41 13.33 -16.46
N ASP A 192 12.12 12.39 -17.06
CA ASP A 192 12.90 12.60 -18.28
C ASP A 192 11.98 12.75 -19.50
N ALA A 193 12.44 13.52 -20.49
CA ALA A 193 11.72 13.71 -21.76
C ALA A 193 11.57 12.40 -22.55
N ALA A 194 12.53 11.47 -22.40
CA ALA A 194 12.53 10.17 -23.05
C ALA A 194 12.01 9.05 -22.15
N ARG A 195 11.26 9.37 -21.06
CA ARG A 195 10.63 8.37 -20.20
C ARG A 195 9.57 7.57 -20.98
N ASP A 196 9.52 6.30 -20.77
CA ASP A 196 8.68 5.35 -21.53
C ASP A 196 7.97 4.31 -20.68
N GLY A 197 8.11 4.38 -19.35
CA GLY A 197 7.47 3.48 -18.41
C GLY A 197 8.30 3.24 -17.16
N LEU A 198 7.73 2.46 -16.25
CA LEU A 198 8.36 2.09 -14.99
C LEU A 198 9.23 0.84 -15.15
N THR A 199 10.16 0.63 -14.23
CA THR A 199 10.79 -0.65 -13.97
C THR A 199 10.13 -1.27 -12.74
N LEU A 200 9.64 -2.50 -12.82
CA LEU A 200 9.11 -3.21 -11.65
C LEU A 200 10.24 -3.65 -10.71
N GLY A 201 9.94 -3.77 -9.44
CA GLY A 201 10.88 -4.27 -8.45
C GLY A 201 10.18 -5.05 -7.33
N GLU A 202 10.96 -5.86 -6.64
CA GLU A 202 10.54 -6.55 -5.41
C GLU A 202 11.45 -6.18 -4.26
N ALA A 203 10.89 -5.97 -3.09
CA ALA A 203 11.65 -5.69 -1.89
C ALA A 203 10.81 -5.77 -0.61
N GLY A 204 11.48 -5.87 0.53
CA GLY A 204 10.94 -5.61 1.86
C GLY A 204 11.66 -4.46 2.53
N GLY A 205 10.95 -3.70 3.33
CA GLY A 205 11.52 -2.67 4.20
C GLY A 205 10.76 -2.62 5.52
N ALA A 206 11.47 -2.39 6.61
CA ALA A 206 10.85 -2.22 7.92
C ALA A 206 11.48 -1.06 8.68
N VAL A 207 10.70 -0.41 9.54
CA VAL A 207 11.13 0.67 10.41
C VAL A 207 10.37 0.64 11.74
N LEU A 208 11.02 1.00 12.82
CA LEU A 208 10.36 1.33 14.08
C LEU A 208 10.03 2.81 14.12
N LEU A 209 8.74 3.15 14.28
CA LEU A 209 8.30 4.47 14.69
C LEU A 209 8.04 4.46 16.20
N THR A 210 8.49 5.49 16.93
CA THR A 210 8.50 5.43 18.39
C THR A 210 8.33 6.81 19.03
N ALA A 211 7.68 6.85 20.20
CA ALA A 211 7.66 8.02 21.07
C ALA A 211 9.01 8.24 21.81
N ASP A 212 9.86 7.22 21.88
CA ASP A 212 11.16 7.28 22.56
C ASP A 212 12.26 7.80 21.64
N ARG A 213 12.76 9.00 21.94
CA ARG A 213 13.89 9.60 21.24
C ARG A 213 15.17 8.78 21.33
N GLY A 214 15.37 8.06 22.42
CA GLY A 214 16.59 7.27 22.66
C GLY A 214 16.81 6.17 21.63
N LEU A 215 15.73 5.75 20.92
CA LEU A 215 15.79 4.75 19.86
C LEU A 215 16.06 5.32 18.46
N SER A 216 16.19 6.65 18.32
CA SER A 216 16.42 7.30 17.03
C SER A 216 17.90 7.64 16.83
N ALA A 217 18.58 6.87 15.98
CA ALA A 217 19.96 7.15 15.56
C ALA A 217 20.04 8.30 14.55
N THR A 218 19.02 8.48 13.71
CA THR A 218 18.98 9.55 12.70
C THR A 218 18.61 10.92 13.27
N GLY A 219 17.98 10.94 14.46
CA GLY A 219 17.44 12.17 15.05
C GLY A 219 16.29 12.79 14.21
N VAL A 220 15.65 12.01 13.35
CA VAL A 220 14.55 12.44 12.47
C VAL A 220 13.21 12.02 13.05
N THR A 221 12.19 12.86 12.86
CA THR A 221 10.81 12.59 13.25
C THR A 221 9.90 12.52 12.02
N VAL A 222 8.80 11.76 12.12
CA VAL A 222 7.66 11.90 11.23
C VAL A 222 6.85 13.11 11.70
N ALA A 223 7.04 14.25 11.06
CA ALA A 223 6.48 15.52 11.53
C ALA A 223 5.02 15.72 11.11
N GLY A 224 4.60 15.14 9.99
CA GLY A 224 3.22 15.24 9.52
C GLY A 224 2.91 14.26 8.41
N GLY A 225 1.62 13.99 8.20
CA GLY A 225 1.12 13.08 7.18
C GLY A 225 -0.19 13.53 6.55
N GLY A 226 -0.41 13.18 5.30
CA GLY A 226 -1.64 13.44 4.58
C GLY A 226 -1.97 12.32 3.62
N ILE A 227 -3.24 11.91 3.58
CA ILE A 227 -3.78 10.94 2.62
C ILE A 227 -4.99 11.60 1.95
N SER A 228 -5.18 11.35 0.65
CA SER A 228 -6.27 11.93 -0.13
C SER A 228 -6.65 11.05 -1.30
N ASN A 229 -7.75 11.42 -1.99
CA ASN A 229 -8.16 10.78 -3.23
C ASN A 229 -8.37 11.84 -4.34
N ASP A 230 -8.01 11.50 -5.58
CA ASP A 230 -8.25 12.34 -6.75
C ASP A 230 -9.75 12.48 -7.09
N ALA A 231 -10.55 11.49 -6.74
CA ALA A 231 -11.95 11.35 -7.10
C ALA A 231 -12.21 11.54 -8.63
N ASN A 232 -11.28 11.03 -9.46
CA ASN A 232 -11.29 11.26 -10.91
C ASN A 232 -11.35 9.97 -11.73
N HIS A 233 -10.37 9.07 -11.60
CA HIS A 233 -10.26 7.84 -12.35
C HIS A 233 -9.57 6.74 -11.54
N ILE A 234 -9.97 5.47 -11.76
CA ILE A 234 -9.42 4.34 -10.97
C ILE A 234 -8.02 3.90 -11.39
N SER A 235 -7.62 4.08 -12.65
CA SER A 235 -6.33 3.61 -13.18
C SER A 235 -5.45 4.71 -13.78
N ALA A 236 -5.96 5.93 -13.89
CA ALA A 236 -5.19 7.07 -14.38
C ALA A 236 -5.12 8.15 -13.31
N PRO A 237 -3.98 8.83 -13.15
CA PRO A 237 -3.86 9.95 -12.22
C PRO A 237 -4.72 11.15 -12.66
N SER A 238 -5.03 12.03 -11.72
CA SER A 238 -5.70 13.29 -12.00
C SER A 238 -4.89 14.12 -13.01
N ARG A 239 -5.59 14.78 -13.93
CA ARG A 239 -4.92 15.70 -14.86
C ARG A 239 -4.54 17.04 -14.22
N THR A 240 -5.10 17.35 -13.05
CA THR A 240 -4.90 18.62 -12.35
C THR A 240 -3.84 18.54 -11.26
N GLY A 241 -3.59 17.35 -10.70
CA GLY A 241 -2.66 17.14 -9.59
C GLY A 241 -3.18 17.65 -8.24
N ASP A 242 -4.44 18.08 -8.16
CA ASP A 242 -5.04 18.66 -6.95
C ASP A 242 -5.13 17.65 -5.81
N GLY A 243 -5.45 16.38 -6.08
CA GLY A 243 -5.51 15.33 -5.06
C GLY A 243 -4.19 15.16 -4.32
N LEU A 244 -3.08 14.96 -5.04
CA LEU A 244 -1.76 14.88 -4.42
C LEU A 244 -1.37 16.20 -3.72
N ALA A 245 -1.71 17.37 -4.31
CA ALA A 245 -1.46 18.64 -3.65
C ALA A 245 -2.24 18.78 -2.33
N PHE A 246 -3.43 18.20 -2.19
CA PHE A 246 -4.17 18.14 -0.91
C PHE A 246 -3.43 17.29 0.11
N ALA A 247 -2.94 16.10 -0.25
CA ALA A 247 -2.14 15.27 0.65
C ALA A 247 -0.88 16.01 1.13
N ILE A 248 -0.15 16.68 0.22
CA ILE A 248 1.03 17.48 0.56
C ILE A 248 0.68 18.61 1.54
N ARG A 249 -0.37 19.39 1.23
CA ARG A 249 -0.80 20.49 2.11
C ARG A 249 -1.27 20.00 3.47
N ALA A 250 -1.93 18.83 3.53
CA ALA A 250 -2.34 18.22 4.79
C ALA A 250 -1.11 17.83 5.63
N ALA A 251 -0.12 17.18 5.02
CA ALA A 251 1.12 16.81 5.68
C ALA A 251 1.92 18.02 6.19
N LEU A 252 2.00 19.10 5.38
CA LEU A 252 2.65 20.35 5.78
C LEU A 252 1.93 21.05 6.93
N ARG A 253 0.58 21.10 6.90
CA ARG A 253 -0.21 21.67 8.02
C ARG A 253 0.02 20.90 9.31
N GLU A 254 0.00 19.57 9.26
CA GLU A 254 0.26 18.72 10.42
C GLU A 254 1.67 18.93 10.98
N ALA A 255 2.66 19.09 10.09
CA ALA A 255 4.03 19.38 10.46
C ALA A 255 4.23 20.83 10.95
N SER A 256 3.22 21.70 10.84
CA SER A 256 3.32 23.14 11.09
C SER A 256 4.44 23.79 10.27
N LEU A 257 4.59 23.39 8.99
CA LEU A 257 5.61 23.88 8.07
C LEU A 257 4.99 24.48 6.81
N GLY A 258 5.64 25.51 6.28
CA GLY A 258 5.38 26.00 4.92
C GLY A 258 6.23 25.27 3.88
N ALA A 259 5.88 25.37 2.60
CA ALA A 259 6.62 24.76 1.49
C ALA A 259 8.10 25.16 1.47
N ALA A 260 8.41 26.43 1.82
CA ALA A 260 9.78 26.95 1.85
C ALA A 260 10.69 26.25 2.91
N ALA A 261 10.12 25.56 3.89
CA ALA A 261 10.89 24.83 4.87
C ALA A 261 11.32 23.44 4.37
N ILE A 262 10.74 22.96 3.27
CA ILE A 262 11.08 21.66 2.68
C ILE A 262 12.29 21.84 1.76
N GLY A 263 13.40 21.20 2.09
CA GLY A 263 14.64 21.31 1.32
C GLY A 263 14.97 20.10 0.46
N MET A 264 14.16 19.04 0.51
CA MET A 264 14.21 17.93 -0.42
C MET A 264 12.86 17.22 -0.56
N VAL A 265 12.55 16.75 -1.76
CA VAL A 265 11.33 15.99 -2.07
C VAL A 265 11.70 14.66 -2.70
N ASN A 266 11.13 13.57 -2.19
CA ASN A 266 11.14 12.29 -2.85
C ASN A 266 9.70 11.95 -3.28
N PRO A 267 9.31 12.29 -4.53
CA PRO A 267 7.99 11.98 -5.04
C PRO A 267 7.89 10.51 -5.49
N HIS A 268 6.76 10.10 -6.02
CA HIS A 268 6.53 8.74 -6.50
C HIS A 268 7.41 8.40 -7.71
N GLY A 269 7.43 9.27 -8.74
CA GLY A 269 8.40 9.25 -9.83
C GLY A 269 8.52 7.92 -10.55
N THR A 270 7.46 7.48 -11.22
CA THR A 270 7.39 6.15 -11.86
C THR A 270 7.98 6.11 -13.27
N ALA A 271 8.34 7.24 -13.86
CA ALA A 271 8.70 7.38 -15.27
C ALA A 271 7.57 7.05 -16.25
N THR A 272 6.33 6.93 -15.77
CA THR A 272 5.16 6.86 -16.65
C THR A 272 4.71 8.25 -17.04
N LEU A 273 4.27 8.42 -18.29
CA LEU A 273 3.98 9.75 -18.88
C LEU A 273 3.03 10.56 -17.98
N TYR A 274 1.88 9.99 -17.64
CA TYR A 274 0.81 10.72 -16.96
C TYR A 274 1.05 10.93 -15.46
N ASN A 275 1.71 9.97 -14.78
CA ASN A 275 2.00 10.12 -13.36
C ASN A 275 3.01 11.25 -13.11
N ASP A 276 4.10 11.25 -13.86
CA ASP A 276 5.15 12.26 -13.68
C ASP A 276 4.66 13.67 -14.03
N GLU A 277 3.76 13.80 -15.04
CA GLU A 277 3.08 15.06 -15.33
C GLU A 277 2.17 15.50 -14.18
N MET A 278 1.37 14.58 -13.62
CA MET A 278 0.49 14.86 -12.49
C MET A 278 1.29 15.32 -11.28
N GLU A 279 2.38 14.62 -10.94
CA GLU A 279 3.22 14.97 -9.81
C GLU A 279 3.88 16.35 -9.98
N SER A 280 4.35 16.68 -11.21
CA SER A 280 4.90 18.01 -11.49
C SER A 280 3.88 19.12 -11.24
N ARG A 281 2.61 18.90 -11.62
CA ARG A 281 1.49 19.82 -11.35
C ARG A 281 1.22 19.95 -9.85
N ALA A 282 1.18 18.83 -9.15
CA ALA A 282 0.92 18.81 -7.70
C ALA A 282 2.02 19.55 -6.92
N LEU A 283 3.30 19.33 -7.27
CA LEU A 283 4.42 20.03 -6.67
C LEU A 283 4.41 21.53 -7.01
N HIS A 284 3.99 21.90 -8.23
CA HIS A 284 3.76 23.31 -8.59
C HIS A 284 2.66 23.94 -7.71
N LEU A 285 1.51 23.27 -7.57
CA LEU A 285 0.40 23.74 -6.72
C LEU A 285 0.77 23.84 -5.25
N ALA A 286 1.74 23.04 -4.80
CA ALA A 286 2.29 23.08 -3.44
C ALA A 286 3.43 24.08 -3.26
N GLY A 287 3.94 24.73 -4.33
CA GLY A 287 5.05 25.67 -4.29
C GLY A 287 6.42 25.01 -4.11
N LEU A 288 6.61 23.76 -4.60
CA LEU A 288 7.78 22.92 -4.37
C LEU A 288 8.63 22.64 -5.62
N CYS A 289 8.32 23.24 -6.79
CA CYS A 289 9.09 22.98 -8.03
C CYS A 289 10.59 23.32 -7.91
N GLY A 290 10.94 24.35 -7.13
CA GLY A 290 12.33 24.76 -6.90
C GLY A 290 13.08 23.92 -5.87
N THR A 291 12.38 23.07 -5.11
CA THR A 291 12.98 22.22 -4.10
C THR A 291 13.74 21.06 -4.75
N PRO A 292 14.98 20.73 -4.34
CA PRO A 292 15.69 19.55 -4.81
C PRO A 292 14.82 18.30 -4.74
N CYS A 293 14.69 17.62 -5.89
CA CYS A 293 13.76 16.53 -6.08
C CYS A 293 14.48 15.31 -6.65
N ASN A 294 14.10 14.10 -6.23
CA ASN A 294 14.65 12.86 -6.75
C ASN A 294 13.57 11.79 -6.96
N SER A 295 13.93 10.68 -7.61
CA SER A 295 13.17 9.43 -7.57
C SER A 295 14.13 8.27 -7.36
N LEU A 296 13.72 7.32 -6.53
CA LEU A 296 14.50 6.13 -6.18
C LEU A 296 14.10 4.90 -7.01
N LYS A 297 13.09 5.03 -7.88
CA LYS A 297 12.64 3.95 -8.76
C LYS A 297 13.74 3.35 -9.66
N PRO A 298 14.71 4.15 -10.19
CA PRO A 298 15.80 3.57 -10.95
C PRO A 298 16.76 2.68 -10.15
N TYR A 299 16.75 2.79 -8.81
CA TYR A 299 17.61 1.98 -7.94
C TYR A 299 16.94 0.68 -7.51
N PHE A 300 15.68 0.75 -7.10
CA PHE A 300 14.94 -0.38 -6.51
C PHE A 300 13.89 -0.99 -7.44
N GLY A 301 13.57 -0.33 -8.54
CA GLY A 301 12.33 -0.56 -9.27
C GLY A 301 11.11 -0.02 -8.51
N HIS A 302 9.93 -0.20 -9.07
CA HIS A 302 8.67 0.06 -8.38
C HIS A 302 8.30 -1.16 -7.54
N THR A 303 8.54 -1.11 -6.25
CA THR A 303 8.34 -2.20 -5.28
C THR A 303 6.94 -2.18 -4.65
N LEU A 304 5.94 -1.70 -5.40
CA LEU A 304 4.52 -1.74 -5.06
C LEU A 304 4.21 -1.18 -3.65
N GLY A 305 3.59 -1.98 -2.77
CA GLY A 305 3.26 -1.58 -1.39
C GLY A 305 4.47 -1.38 -0.48
N ALA A 306 5.62 -1.96 -0.82
CA ALA A 306 6.89 -1.74 -0.11
C ALA A 306 7.53 -0.39 -0.45
N SER A 307 7.25 0.19 -1.65
CA SER A 307 7.90 1.41 -2.15
C SER A 307 7.91 2.55 -1.14
N GLY A 308 6.76 2.80 -0.51
CA GLY A 308 6.62 3.90 0.43
C GLY A 308 7.52 3.79 1.65
N VAL A 309 7.71 2.58 2.17
CA VAL A 309 8.59 2.32 3.34
C VAL A 309 10.06 2.46 2.93
N ILE A 310 10.48 1.76 1.87
CA ILE A 310 11.87 1.73 1.41
C ILE A 310 12.36 3.13 1.02
N GLU A 311 11.57 3.84 0.23
CA GLU A 311 11.91 5.18 -0.23
C GLU A 311 11.89 6.19 0.92
N SER A 312 11.05 5.99 1.95
CA SER A 312 11.07 6.79 3.18
C SER A 312 12.35 6.54 3.99
N ILE A 313 12.79 5.28 4.12
CA ILE A 313 14.06 4.94 4.77
C ILE A 313 15.21 5.70 4.10
N VAL A 314 15.35 5.57 2.77
CA VAL A 314 16.40 6.26 2.02
C VAL A 314 16.28 7.80 2.13
N THR A 315 15.05 8.33 2.12
CA THR A 315 14.80 9.78 2.29
C THR A 315 15.23 10.28 3.68
N VAL A 316 14.92 9.53 4.74
CA VAL A 316 15.30 9.86 6.12
C VAL A 316 16.83 9.84 6.29
N HIS A 317 17.49 8.80 5.77
CA HIS A 317 18.95 8.73 5.78
C HIS A 317 19.58 9.86 4.95
N GLY A 318 19.04 10.15 3.75
CA GLY A 318 19.46 11.29 2.94
C GLY A 318 19.29 12.62 3.68
N LEU A 319 18.18 12.83 4.37
CA LEU A 319 17.96 13.99 5.24
C LEU A 319 19.00 14.06 6.36
N ALA A 320 19.24 12.95 7.07
CA ALA A 320 20.21 12.89 8.16
C ALA A 320 21.65 13.18 7.71
N GLU A 321 22.02 12.76 6.49
CA GLU A 321 23.35 12.97 5.91
C GLU A 321 23.49 14.32 5.19
N GLY A 322 22.38 14.98 4.86
CA GLY A 322 22.36 16.18 4.02
C GLY A 322 22.59 15.86 2.54
N SER A 323 22.05 14.75 2.03
CA SER A 323 22.21 14.27 0.66
C SER A 323 20.89 14.16 -0.08
N VAL A 324 20.86 14.62 -1.33
CA VAL A 324 19.79 14.35 -2.31
C VAL A 324 20.37 13.45 -3.40
N PHE A 325 19.88 12.23 -3.47
CA PHE A 325 20.39 11.25 -4.44
C PHE A 325 19.94 11.60 -5.85
N GLY A 326 20.83 11.45 -6.84
CA GLY A 326 20.53 11.73 -8.24
C GLY A 326 19.50 10.76 -8.83
N VAL A 327 18.76 11.21 -9.83
CA VAL A 327 17.83 10.38 -10.61
C VAL A 327 18.59 9.74 -11.75
N LYS A 328 18.88 8.47 -11.63
CA LYS A 328 19.64 7.75 -12.66
C LYS A 328 18.89 7.72 -13.99
N GLY A 329 19.59 8.03 -15.06
CA GLY A 329 19.03 8.08 -16.42
C GLY A 329 18.32 9.39 -16.76
N TYR A 330 18.21 10.34 -15.83
CA TYR A 330 17.68 11.68 -16.13
C TYR A 330 18.68 12.50 -16.93
N ALA A 331 18.24 13.08 -18.05
CA ALA A 331 19.02 13.95 -18.89
C ALA A 331 18.32 15.28 -19.17
N GLU A 332 17.03 15.26 -19.50
CA GLU A 332 16.26 16.42 -19.90
C GLU A 332 14.86 16.40 -19.26
N CYS A 333 14.37 17.59 -18.86
CA CYS A 333 13.04 17.70 -18.27
C CYS A 333 11.93 17.41 -19.29
N GLY A 334 11.08 16.42 -18.99
CA GLY A 334 9.95 15.99 -19.82
C GLY A 334 8.58 16.25 -19.22
N VAL A 335 8.47 17.08 -18.16
CA VAL A 335 7.20 17.35 -17.47
C VAL A 335 6.77 18.82 -17.62
N PRO A 336 5.45 19.12 -17.54
CA PRO A 336 4.92 20.48 -17.80
C PRO A 336 5.44 21.56 -16.85
N TYR A 337 5.67 21.21 -15.59
CA TYR A 337 6.25 22.11 -14.60
C TYR A 337 7.65 21.60 -14.24
N PRO A 338 8.72 22.28 -14.71
CA PRO A 338 10.08 21.82 -14.46
C PRO A 338 10.36 21.68 -12.97
N LEU A 339 10.90 20.52 -12.60
CA LEU A 339 11.30 20.18 -11.25
C LEU A 339 12.83 20.31 -11.10
N ASN A 340 13.30 20.60 -9.90
CA ASN A 340 14.71 20.71 -9.60
C ASN A 340 15.35 19.32 -9.42
N ILE A 341 15.50 18.59 -10.53
CA ILE A 341 16.08 17.24 -10.60
C ILE A 341 17.53 17.30 -11.09
N SER A 342 18.34 16.35 -10.65
CA SER A 342 19.71 16.13 -11.11
C SER A 342 19.95 14.64 -11.31
N ALA A 343 20.75 14.30 -12.32
CA ALA A 343 21.30 12.95 -12.47
C ALA A 343 22.36 12.62 -11.41
N GLU A 344 23.05 13.66 -10.93
CA GLU A 344 24.13 13.53 -9.95
C GLU A 344 23.62 13.75 -8.52
N HIS A 345 24.26 13.09 -7.56
CA HIS A 345 24.03 13.32 -6.14
C HIS A 345 24.41 14.77 -5.77
N ARG A 346 23.61 15.37 -4.89
CA ARG A 346 23.81 16.74 -4.42
C ARG A 346 23.78 16.79 -2.89
N THR A 347 24.52 17.72 -2.32
CA THR A 347 24.42 18.05 -0.90
C THR A 347 23.31 19.07 -0.67
N THR A 348 22.61 18.97 0.43
CA THR A 348 21.61 19.94 0.89
C THR A 348 21.76 20.22 2.37
N ARG A 349 21.50 21.47 2.77
CA ARG A 349 21.39 21.84 4.19
C ARG A 349 19.92 22.12 4.47
N THR A 350 19.21 21.10 4.91
CA THR A 350 17.78 21.22 5.22
C THR A 350 17.45 20.42 6.47
N ASP A 351 16.41 20.88 7.18
CA ASP A 351 15.88 20.19 8.35
C ASP A 351 14.60 19.42 8.04
N ALA A 352 14.05 19.52 6.82
CA ALA A 352 12.83 18.84 6.47
C ALA A 352 12.83 18.29 5.03
N ALA A 353 12.26 17.09 4.91
CA ALA A 353 12.06 16.36 3.67
C ALA A 353 10.58 15.99 3.51
N LEU A 354 10.14 15.89 2.27
CA LEU A 354 8.80 15.42 1.90
C LEU A 354 8.92 14.14 1.08
N LYS A 355 8.20 13.09 1.46
CA LYS A 355 7.95 11.89 0.66
C LYS A 355 6.51 11.88 0.17
N THR A 356 6.28 11.63 -1.13
CA THR A 356 4.93 11.43 -1.67
C THR A 356 4.80 10.12 -2.42
N ALA A 357 3.58 9.62 -2.50
CA ALA A 357 3.21 8.46 -3.32
C ALA A 357 1.83 8.65 -3.91
N SER A 358 1.62 8.12 -5.12
CA SER A 358 0.34 8.08 -5.81
C SER A 358 0.09 6.67 -6.33
N GLY A 359 -1.18 6.24 -6.40
CA GLY A 359 -1.52 4.86 -6.77
C GLY A 359 -2.85 4.73 -7.51
N PHE A 360 -3.09 3.53 -8.04
CA PHE A 360 -4.38 3.17 -8.60
C PHE A 360 -5.50 3.35 -7.57
N GLY A 361 -6.70 3.69 -8.05
CA GLY A 361 -7.81 4.12 -7.21
C GLY A 361 -7.83 5.63 -6.97
N GLY A 362 -6.88 6.38 -7.56
CA GLY A 362 -6.72 7.83 -7.37
C GLY A 362 -6.23 8.20 -5.97
N CYS A 363 -5.66 7.26 -5.23
CA CYS A 363 -5.16 7.49 -3.88
C CYS A 363 -3.79 8.17 -3.89
N ASN A 364 -3.57 9.09 -2.94
CA ASN A 364 -2.33 9.85 -2.76
C ASN A 364 -1.96 9.90 -1.28
N ALA A 365 -0.66 9.86 -0.99
CA ALA A 365 -0.14 10.02 0.37
C ALA A 365 1.11 10.89 0.39
N ALA A 366 1.31 11.61 1.49
CA ALA A 366 2.46 12.45 1.74
C ALA A 366 2.90 12.33 3.21
N ALA A 367 4.20 12.26 3.46
CA ALA A 367 4.79 12.28 4.79
C ALA A 367 5.91 13.32 4.85
N VAL A 368 5.92 14.11 5.90
CA VAL A 368 6.97 15.10 6.20
C VAL A 368 7.89 14.53 7.27
N PHE A 369 9.17 14.46 6.95
CA PHE A 369 10.25 14.09 7.87
C PHE A 369 10.99 15.36 8.29
N ARG A 370 11.34 15.46 9.58
CA ARG A 370 12.02 16.64 10.12
C ARG A 370 13.11 16.24 11.09
N ARG A 371 14.27 16.88 11.01
CA ARG A 371 15.30 16.77 12.05
C ARG A 371 14.76 17.26 13.39
N GLY A 372 14.89 16.45 14.42
CA GLY A 372 14.47 16.85 15.77
C GLY A 372 15.32 18.01 16.28
N THR A 373 14.68 18.95 16.98
CA THR A 373 15.40 20.04 17.66
C THR A 373 16.11 19.50 18.89
N GLY A 374 17.39 19.17 18.76
CA GLY A 374 18.28 18.73 19.84
C GLY A 374 19.61 18.26 19.27
N ARG A 375 20.73 18.56 19.95
CA ARG A 375 22.10 18.32 19.48
C ARG A 375 22.24 17.04 18.67
N ASN A 376 22.93 17.14 17.52
CA ASN A 376 23.22 16.05 16.60
C ASN A 376 23.76 14.83 17.35
N ALA A 377 23.13 13.65 17.19
CA ALA A 377 23.67 12.39 17.66
C ALA A 377 24.92 11.94 16.88
N TYR A 378 25.20 12.59 15.75
CA TYR A 378 26.51 12.53 15.08
C TYR A 378 27.34 13.74 15.52
N GLY A 379 27.77 13.71 16.82
CA GLY A 379 28.85 14.56 17.31
C GLY A 379 30.13 14.15 16.59
N THR A 380 30.44 14.79 15.48
CA THR A 380 31.83 14.96 15.09
C THR A 380 32.39 16.01 16.03
N ASP A 381 32.89 15.56 17.18
CA ASP A 381 33.98 16.28 17.83
C ASP A 381 35.13 16.30 16.82
N GLU A 382 35.72 17.46 16.62
CA GLU A 382 36.88 17.66 15.74
C GLU A 382 38.16 16.90 16.23
N THR A 383 37.98 15.82 17.02
CA THR A 383 39.06 14.91 17.44
C THR A 383 38.64 13.49 17.08
N GLY A 384 39.14 13.03 15.92
CA GLY A 384 38.88 11.70 15.37
C GLY A 384 39.27 10.56 16.32
N SER A 385 38.28 9.92 16.91
CA SER A 385 38.37 8.51 17.29
C SER A 385 36.95 7.93 17.29
N THR A 386 36.71 7.05 16.37
CA THR A 386 35.52 6.21 16.28
C THR A 386 35.72 5.01 17.17
N ASP A 387 34.92 4.87 18.23
CA ASP A 387 34.82 3.63 18.99
C ASP A 387 34.02 2.59 18.21
N GLU A 388 34.70 1.80 17.37
CA GLU A 388 34.12 0.72 16.56
C GLU A 388 33.82 -0.57 17.35
N ASN A 389 34.03 -0.61 18.67
CA ASN A 389 34.01 -1.85 19.46
C ASN A 389 32.71 -2.14 20.25
N ALA A 390 31.67 -1.31 20.16
CA ALA A 390 30.45 -1.54 20.95
C ALA A 390 29.37 -2.37 20.22
N ALA A 391 29.54 -2.71 18.95
CA ALA A 391 28.54 -3.40 18.14
C ALA A 391 28.73 -4.93 18.00
N ALA A 392 29.82 -5.49 18.53
CA ALA A 392 30.18 -6.89 18.28
C ALA A 392 29.66 -7.91 19.32
N GLU A 393 29.05 -7.48 20.42
CA GLU A 393 28.70 -8.39 21.54
C GLU A 393 27.21 -8.69 21.72
N ARG A 394 26.34 -8.37 20.76
CA ARG A 394 24.89 -8.69 20.87
C ARG A 394 24.36 -9.57 19.73
N SER A 395 25.11 -10.61 19.33
CA SER A 395 24.68 -11.53 18.26
C SER A 395 23.85 -12.75 18.74
N ASP A 396 23.49 -12.88 20.02
CA ASP A 396 22.91 -14.11 20.58
C ASP A 396 21.43 -14.01 20.99
N VAL A 397 20.57 -13.28 20.28
CA VAL A 397 19.12 -13.21 20.62
C VAL A 397 18.23 -14.12 19.74
N PHE A 398 18.80 -14.91 18.84
CA PHE A 398 18.04 -15.89 18.02
C PHE A 398 17.95 -17.30 18.61
N GLY A 399 17.97 -17.45 19.92
CA GLY A 399 17.89 -18.74 20.63
C GLY A 399 16.60 -18.92 21.42
N GLY A 400 15.43 -18.85 20.80
CA GLY A 400 14.17 -19.27 21.42
C GLY A 400 14.02 -20.79 21.38
N ARG A 401 14.14 -21.44 22.54
CA ARG A 401 14.02 -22.89 22.72
C ARG A 401 12.61 -23.38 22.37
N TYR A 402 12.51 -24.29 21.43
CA TYR A 402 11.38 -25.20 21.32
C TYR A 402 11.63 -26.42 22.21
N CYS A 403 10.63 -26.76 23.03
CA CYS A 403 10.61 -27.95 23.88
C CYS A 403 10.57 -29.22 23.02
N ASP A 404 11.50 -30.11 23.32
CA ASP A 404 11.65 -31.45 22.75
C ASP A 404 10.44 -32.33 22.99
N GLY A 405 9.91 -32.91 21.90
CA GLY A 405 9.07 -34.11 21.92
C GLY A 405 9.84 -35.25 21.26
N GLU A 406 10.23 -36.18 22.06
CA GLU A 406 11.00 -37.36 21.72
C GLU A 406 10.36 -38.18 20.59
N ASN A 407 11.18 -38.65 19.64
CA ASN A 407 10.95 -39.95 19.01
C ASN A 407 12.28 -40.58 18.55
N PRO A 408 12.52 -41.86 18.84
CA PRO A 408 13.81 -42.52 18.68
C PRO A 408 13.95 -43.31 17.37
N ALA A 409 15.18 -43.27 16.88
CA ALA A 409 15.95 -44.29 16.16
C ALA A 409 15.38 -45.01 14.91
N SER A 410 16.13 -44.92 13.82
CA SER A 410 16.75 -46.13 13.23
C SER A 410 17.86 -45.75 12.24
N GLN A 411 18.91 -46.55 12.32
CA GLN A 411 20.22 -46.52 11.69
C GLN A 411 20.19 -47.02 10.23
N ASP A 412 21.34 -46.74 9.59
CA ASP A 412 21.95 -47.45 8.45
C ASP A 412 21.41 -47.10 7.05
N GLY A 413 22.18 -46.83 6.08
CA GLY A 413 23.60 -47.07 5.76
C GLY A 413 23.82 -46.92 4.28
N THR A 414 25.00 -46.40 3.94
CA THR A 414 25.84 -46.67 2.77
C THR A 414 25.45 -46.35 1.33
N ASN A 415 26.29 -45.49 0.74
CA ASN A 415 27.10 -45.64 -0.49
C ASN A 415 26.49 -45.70 -1.89
N GLY A 416 27.14 -44.90 -2.76
CA GLY A 416 27.50 -45.32 -4.14
C GLY A 416 27.03 -44.32 -5.20
N ALA A 417 27.85 -43.39 -5.62
CA ALA A 417 28.70 -43.37 -6.80
C ALA A 417 28.01 -43.30 -8.17
N GLU A 418 28.38 -42.25 -8.90
CA GLU A 418 28.75 -42.17 -10.33
C GLU A 418 27.69 -42.50 -11.39
N THR A 419 27.54 -41.75 -12.37
CA THR A 419 28.21 -41.25 -13.55
C THR A 419 27.23 -40.86 -14.65
N ASP A 420 27.54 -39.78 -15.30
CA ASP A 420 27.76 -39.52 -16.72
C ASP A 420 26.66 -39.52 -17.79
N ARG A 421 26.67 -38.39 -18.52
CA ARG A 421 26.56 -38.20 -19.99
C ARG A 421 25.19 -38.42 -20.65
N ASP A 422 24.79 -37.71 -21.60
CA ASP A 422 25.27 -36.84 -22.67
C ASP A 422 24.07 -36.36 -23.51
N ASP A 423 24.17 -35.15 -23.97
CA ASP A 423 24.05 -34.66 -25.35
C ASP A 423 22.76 -34.83 -26.21
N ALA A 424 22.39 -33.68 -26.70
CA ALA A 424 22.30 -33.38 -28.15
C ALA A 424 20.93 -33.06 -28.78
N GLN A 425 20.89 -31.85 -29.27
CA GLN A 425 20.47 -31.42 -30.62
C GLN A 425 18.96 -31.24 -30.89
N ASN A 426 18.56 -29.99 -31.05
CA ASN A 426 18.66 -29.08 -32.20
C ASN A 426 17.86 -29.51 -33.45
N LYS A 427 16.89 -28.71 -33.83
CA LYS A 427 16.66 -28.14 -35.17
C LYS A 427 15.20 -27.76 -35.48
N ARG A 428 14.98 -26.43 -35.65
CA ARG A 428 14.54 -25.75 -36.88
C ARG A 428 13.19 -26.15 -37.51
N ARG A 429 12.34 -25.17 -37.70
CA ARG A 429 11.90 -24.43 -38.91
C ARG A 429 10.65 -23.65 -38.61
N GLN A 430 10.62 -22.38 -38.75
CA GLN A 430 10.43 -21.45 -39.89
C GLN A 430 9.11 -21.64 -40.67
N GLU A 431 8.37 -20.54 -40.70
CA GLU A 431 7.51 -19.96 -41.73
C GLU A 431 6.13 -20.59 -41.98
N THR A 432 5.08 -19.80 -41.86
CA THR A 432 4.48 -18.99 -42.93
C THR A 432 3.30 -18.18 -42.46
N ALA A 433 3.12 -17.00 -43.04
CA ALA A 433 2.04 -16.06 -42.92
C ALA A 433 0.72 -16.57 -43.53
N GLY A 434 -0.43 -16.09 -43.01
CA GLY A 434 -1.73 -16.34 -43.62
C GLY A 434 -2.85 -15.56 -42.96
N GLU A 435 -3.18 -14.47 -43.54
CA GLU A 435 -4.47 -13.79 -43.73
C GLU A 435 -5.65 -13.96 -42.73
N GLN A 436 -6.19 -12.80 -42.35
CA GLN A 436 -7.49 -12.62 -41.69
C GLN A 436 -8.66 -13.04 -42.61
N PRO A 437 -9.81 -13.40 -42.04
CA PRO A 437 -11.07 -12.85 -42.54
C PRO A 437 -11.95 -12.22 -41.47
N GLY A 438 -12.56 -11.11 -41.87
CA GLY A 438 -13.56 -10.36 -41.12
C GLY A 438 -14.89 -11.08 -40.96
N PHE A 439 -15.59 -10.70 -39.89
CA PHE A 439 -17.00 -11.06 -39.74
C PHE A 439 -17.86 -9.81 -39.56
N THR A 440 -18.77 -9.66 -40.52
CA THR A 440 -19.88 -8.73 -40.60
C THR A 440 -21.00 -9.17 -39.67
N GLY A 441 -21.78 -8.18 -39.21
CA GLY A 441 -22.90 -8.32 -38.30
C GLY A 441 -24.13 -9.04 -38.88
N ALA A 442 -25.04 -9.37 -38.00
CA ALA A 442 -26.47 -9.51 -38.29
C ALA A 442 -27.30 -9.21 -37.05
N ASP A 443 -28.24 -8.28 -37.23
CA ASP A 443 -29.42 -8.01 -36.41
C ASP A 443 -30.39 -9.20 -36.43
N GLU A 444 -31.20 -9.30 -35.37
CA GLU A 444 -32.62 -9.68 -35.41
C GLU A 444 -33.15 -9.70 -33.97
N SER A 445 -34.01 -8.82 -33.58
CA SER A 445 -35.44 -8.57 -33.70
C SER A 445 -36.31 -9.37 -32.71
N ASN A 446 -36.97 -8.58 -31.86
CA ASN A 446 -38.33 -8.66 -31.28
C ASN A 446 -39.07 -10.01 -31.19
N ALA A 447 -39.51 -10.34 -30.00
CA ALA A 447 -40.86 -10.80 -29.75
C ALA A 447 -41.35 -10.42 -28.34
N ALA A 448 -42.37 -9.61 -28.30
CA ALA A 448 -43.16 -9.26 -27.12
C ALA A 448 -44.10 -10.43 -26.74
N ALA A 449 -44.21 -10.70 -25.44
CA ALA A 449 -45.38 -11.38 -24.88
C ALA A 449 -45.74 -10.75 -23.53
N ASN A 450 -46.85 -10.06 -23.55
CA ASN A 450 -47.63 -9.54 -22.43
C ASN A 450 -48.26 -10.70 -21.64
N VAL A 451 -48.05 -10.85 -20.35
CA VAL A 451 -49.03 -11.46 -19.42
C VAL A 451 -48.84 -10.89 -18.00
N GLY A 452 -49.87 -10.27 -17.49
CA GLY A 452 -50.39 -10.40 -16.13
C GLY A 452 -49.75 -9.52 -15.05
N GLN A 453 -50.33 -8.35 -14.84
CA GLN A 453 -50.26 -7.64 -13.55
C GLN A 453 -50.82 -8.53 -12.42
N LYS A 454 -50.02 -8.84 -11.44
CA LYS A 454 -50.47 -9.13 -10.07
C LYS A 454 -49.66 -8.29 -9.11
N GLU A 455 -50.40 -7.47 -8.40
CA GLU A 455 -49.94 -6.66 -7.28
C GLU A 455 -49.22 -7.54 -6.25
N CYS A 456 -47.96 -7.29 -6.02
CA CYS A 456 -47.27 -7.71 -4.81
C CYS A 456 -47.01 -6.47 -3.95
N ALA A 457 -47.70 -6.44 -2.82
CA ALA A 457 -47.56 -5.44 -1.80
C ALA A 457 -46.10 -5.33 -1.37
N ALA A 458 -45.54 -4.12 -1.45
CA ALA A 458 -44.24 -3.77 -0.98
C ALA A 458 -44.21 -3.89 0.53
N ALA A 459 -43.43 -4.83 1.05
CA ALA A 459 -42.96 -4.79 2.42
C ALA A 459 -41.76 -3.83 2.46
N ASN A 460 -42.02 -2.57 2.69
CA ASN A 460 -41.02 -1.57 3.06
C ASN A 460 -40.52 -1.86 4.48
N GLY A 461 -39.45 -2.62 4.59
CA GLY A 461 -38.69 -2.76 5.82
C GLY A 461 -37.61 -1.68 5.93
N ASN A 462 -38.00 -0.41 6.03
CA ASN A 462 -37.11 0.64 6.50
C ASN A 462 -37.00 0.54 8.03
N ASN A 463 -36.08 -0.28 8.52
CA ASN A 463 -35.66 -0.21 9.91
C ASN A 463 -34.63 0.92 10.06
N VAL A 464 -35.12 2.13 10.24
CA VAL A 464 -34.36 3.21 10.88
C VAL A 464 -34.40 2.92 12.37
N ILE A 465 -33.36 2.25 12.89
CA ILE A 465 -33.19 2.08 14.33
C ILE A 465 -32.58 3.38 14.87
N THR A 466 -33.43 4.25 15.38
CA THR A 466 -33.03 5.29 16.33
C THR A 466 -32.95 4.63 17.71
N ASN A 467 -31.79 4.14 18.11
CA ASN A 467 -31.58 3.72 19.49
C ASN A 467 -31.06 4.90 20.33
N ALA A 468 -31.98 5.59 20.99
CA ALA A 468 -31.72 6.25 22.24
C ALA A 468 -31.94 5.22 23.34
N GLY A 469 -30.88 4.53 23.76
CA GLY A 469 -30.89 3.58 24.89
C GLY A 469 -30.04 4.14 26.02
N GLN A 470 -30.69 4.58 27.09
CA GLN A 470 -30.07 4.84 28.38
C GLN A 470 -29.48 3.55 28.96
N ALA A 471 -28.17 3.54 29.24
CA ALA A 471 -27.57 2.67 30.23
C ALA A 471 -26.63 3.52 31.08
N GLY A 472 -26.97 3.65 32.37
CA GLY A 472 -26.19 4.39 33.35
C GLY A 472 -24.91 3.59 33.72
N GLY A 473 -23.82 4.30 33.84
CA GLY A 473 -22.52 3.87 34.35
C GLY A 473 -21.55 5.02 34.14
N ASP A 474 -20.94 5.46 35.19
CA ASP A 474 -20.00 6.55 35.42
C ASP A 474 -19.13 6.89 34.19
N GLU A 475 -19.61 7.79 33.34
CA GLU A 475 -18.89 8.29 32.16
C GLU A 475 -18.20 9.60 32.57
N THR A 476 -16.87 9.57 32.63
CA THR A 476 -16.06 10.76 32.40
C THR A 476 -16.58 11.43 31.12
N GLU A 477 -16.92 12.69 31.19
CA GLU A 477 -17.44 13.53 30.10
C GLU A 477 -16.38 13.61 28.97
N GLU A 478 -16.27 12.55 28.14
CA GLU A 478 -15.61 12.62 26.85
C GLU A 478 -16.45 13.53 25.97
N ILE A 479 -15.93 14.71 25.66
CA ILE A 479 -16.55 15.64 24.71
C ILE A 479 -16.68 14.88 23.39
N ARG A 480 -17.88 14.39 23.09
CA ARG A 480 -18.19 13.74 21.81
C ARG A 480 -18.02 14.79 20.71
N THR A 481 -16.95 14.65 19.92
CA THR A 481 -16.62 15.55 18.80
C THR A 481 -17.27 15.12 17.49
N ALA A 482 -17.86 13.92 17.44
CA ALA A 482 -18.43 13.32 16.24
C ALA A 482 -19.66 12.45 16.57
N ARG A 483 -20.57 12.29 15.59
CA ARG A 483 -21.74 11.41 15.67
C ARG A 483 -21.98 10.67 14.37
N ASP A 484 -22.54 9.47 14.48
CA ASP A 484 -23.06 8.71 13.34
C ASP A 484 -24.37 9.33 12.87
N THR A 485 -24.44 9.71 11.59
CA THR A 485 -25.59 10.43 11.00
C THR A 485 -26.36 9.60 9.97
N ALA A 486 -25.74 8.58 9.41
CA ALA A 486 -26.37 7.63 8.51
C ALA A 486 -25.70 6.25 8.60
N HIS A 487 -26.49 5.21 8.29
CA HIS A 487 -26.02 3.83 8.27
C HIS A 487 -26.76 3.04 7.19
N VAL A 488 -26.07 2.12 6.53
CA VAL A 488 -26.63 1.19 5.56
C VAL A 488 -26.02 -0.20 5.76
N ALA A 489 -26.84 -1.23 5.63
CA ALA A 489 -26.37 -2.62 5.65
C ALA A 489 -26.96 -3.36 4.44
N ILE A 490 -26.10 -4.07 3.71
CA ILE A 490 -26.48 -4.97 2.61
C ILE A 490 -25.93 -6.35 2.94
N THR A 491 -26.83 -7.27 3.26
CA THR A 491 -26.49 -8.66 3.55
C THR A 491 -26.82 -9.56 2.36
N ARG A 492 -26.22 -10.75 2.33
CA ARG A 492 -26.45 -11.74 1.29
C ARG A 492 -27.95 -12.06 1.15
N HIS A 493 -28.46 -11.99 -0.08
CA HIS A 493 -29.81 -12.45 -0.39
C HIS A 493 -29.84 -13.98 -0.44
N PRO A 494 -30.76 -14.66 0.28
CA PRO A 494 -30.73 -16.12 0.41
C PRO A 494 -30.99 -16.88 -0.89
N GLU A 495 -31.82 -16.33 -1.79
CA GLU A 495 -32.30 -17.02 -2.98
C GLU A 495 -31.83 -16.41 -4.31
N MET A 496 -31.22 -15.22 -4.28
CA MET A 496 -30.87 -14.48 -5.48
C MET A 496 -29.36 -14.43 -5.69
N PRO A 497 -28.83 -14.83 -6.87
CA PRO A 497 -27.41 -14.64 -7.18
C PRO A 497 -27.02 -13.18 -7.11
N PHE A 498 -25.80 -12.89 -6.60
CA PHE A 498 -25.30 -11.52 -6.40
C PHE A 498 -25.51 -10.61 -7.62
N GLY A 499 -25.14 -11.07 -8.81
CA GLY A 499 -25.23 -10.27 -10.02
C GLY A 499 -26.67 -9.87 -10.44
N VAL A 500 -27.70 -10.62 -10.00
CA VAL A 500 -29.12 -10.25 -10.19
C VAL A 500 -29.51 -9.25 -9.10
N PHE A 501 -29.25 -9.59 -7.85
CA PHE A 501 -29.55 -8.78 -6.67
C PHE A 501 -28.98 -7.36 -6.77
N ILE A 502 -27.68 -7.22 -7.06
CA ILE A 502 -27.02 -5.91 -7.10
C ILE A 502 -27.52 -5.05 -8.28
N ARG A 503 -27.90 -5.66 -9.42
CA ARG A 503 -28.49 -4.93 -10.55
C ARG A 503 -29.88 -4.40 -10.23
N GLU A 504 -30.69 -5.13 -9.49
CA GLU A 504 -32.01 -4.66 -9.06
C GLU A 504 -31.89 -3.47 -8.11
N ARG A 505 -31.00 -3.56 -7.11
CA ARG A 505 -30.73 -2.44 -6.19
C ARG A 505 -30.18 -1.23 -6.96
N TYR A 506 -29.27 -1.43 -7.88
CA TYR A 506 -28.73 -0.35 -8.71
C TYR A 506 -29.80 0.34 -9.54
N ARG A 507 -30.73 -0.42 -10.16
CA ARG A 507 -31.85 0.16 -10.91
C ARG A 507 -32.76 1.02 -10.02
N ALA A 508 -32.97 0.64 -8.78
CA ALA A 508 -33.75 1.40 -7.82
C ALA A 508 -33.14 2.77 -7.46
N LEU A 509 -31.81 2.92 -7.60
CA LEU A 509 -31.13 4.20 -7.39
C LEU A 509 -31.38 5.23 -8.50
N ALA A 510 -31.92 4.81 -9.66
CA ALA A 510 -32.10 5.64 -10.85
C ALA A 510 -30.82 6.41 -11.27
N ASP A 511 -29.66 5.80 -11.06
CA ASP A 511 -28.35 6.38 -11.31
C ASP A 511 -27.86 6.07 -12.74
N PRO A 512 -27.58 7.08 -13.59
CA PRO A 512 -27.20 6.85 -14.99
C PRO A 512 -25.72 6.46 -15.20
N ASN A 513 -25.03 5.84 -14.25
CA ASN A 513 -23.61 5.49 -14.37
C ASN A 513 -23.37 4.37 -15.39
N MET A 514 -22.96 4.74 -16.60
CA MET A 514 -22.67 3.78 -17.69
C MET A 514 -21.47 2.85 -17.38
N LYS A 515 -20.63 3.17 -16.38
CA LYS A 515 -19.47 2.34 -16.00
C LYS A 515 -19.82 1.26 -14.98
N PHE A 516 -21.02 1.28 -14.38
CA PHE A 516 -21.42 0.32 -13.35
C PHE A 516 -21.28 -1.14 -13.79
N SER A 517 -21.71 -1.46 -15.02
CA SER A 517 -21.62 -2.83 -15.57
C SER A 517 -20.18 -3.34 -15.74
N LYS A 518 -19.19 -2.43 -15.80
CA LYS A 518 -17.77 -2.74 -15.99
C LYS A 518 -17.01 -2.91 -14.66
N MET A 519 -17.63 -2.56 -13.54
CA MET A 519 -17.06 -2.74 -12.22
C MET A 519 -17.00 -4.24 -11.87
N ASP A 520 -16.02 -4.63 -11.06
CA ASP A 520 -16.06 -5.92 -10.39
C ASP A 520 -17.17 -5.96 -9.33
N ASP A 521 -17.43 -7.12 -8.77
CA ASP A 521 -18.57 -7.31 -7.90
C ASP A 521 -18.38 -6.63 -6.53
N LEU A 522 -17.15 -6.60 -5.98
CA LEU A 522 -16.84 -5.86 -4.76
C LEU A 522 -17.10 -4.35 -4.93
N CYS A 523 -16.62 -3.77 -6.04
CA CYS A 523 -16.88 -2.36 -6.34
C CYS A 523 -18.36 -2.07 -6.58
N LYS A 524 -19.12 -2.97 -7.22
CA LYS A 524 -20.58 -2.81 -7.40
C LYS A 524 -21.29 -2.77 -6.04
N LEU A 525 -20.89 -3.65 -5.11
CA LEU A 525 -21.46 -3.70 -3.76
C LEU A 525 -21.20 -2.39 -3.01
N ALA A 526 -19.93 -1.97 -2.94
CA ALA A 526 -19.53 -0.73 -2.28
C ALA A 526 -20.18 0.51 -2.91
N TYR A 527 -20.28 0.55 -4.25
CA TYR A 527 -20.91 1.64 -4.99
C TYR A 527 -22.41 1.77 -4.64
N VAL A 528 -23.16 0.68 -4.66
CA VAL A 528 -24.60 0.69 -4.34
C VAL A 528 -24.80 1.08 -2.88
N ALA A 529 -24.05 0.47 -1.95
CA ALA A 529 -24.12 0.80 -0.53
C ALA A 529 -23.83 2.29 -0.26
N SER A 530 -22.80 2.85 -0.89
CA SER A 530 -22.46 4.28 -0.73
C SER A 530 -23.54 5.21 -1.31
N CYS A 531 -24.18 4.84 -2.44
CA CYS A 531 -25.28 5.61 -3.00
C CYS A 531 -26.50 5.60 -2.08
N GLU A 532 -26.83 4.47 -1.47
CA GLU A 532 -27.91 4.38 -0.49
C GLU A 532 -27.60 5.16 0.80
N LEU A 533 -26.37 5.05 1.30
CA LEU A 533 -25.91 5.79 2.49
C LEU A 533 -26.03 7.30 2.29
N LEU A 534 -25.57 7.81 1.15
CA LEU A 534 -25.47 9.24 0.87
C LEU A 534 -26.66 9.81 0.08
N ALA A 535 -27.76 9.03 -0.08
CA ALA A 535 -28.96 9.47 -0.77
C ALA A 535 -29.55 10.73 -0.13
N GLY A 536 -29.37 11.90 -0.78
CA GLY A 536 -29.86 13.19 -0.30
C GLY A 536 -29.17 13.74 0.97
N ARG A 537 -28.02 13.18 1.36
CA ARG A 537 -27.33 13.48 2.65
C ARG A 537 -25.84 13.75 2.50
N ARG A 538 -25.41 14.39 1.42
CA ARG A 538 -24.00 14.77 1.32
C ARG A 538 -23.62 15.71 2.49
N PRO A 539 -22.54 15.43 3.25
CA PRO A 539 -22.04 16.32 4.29
C PRO A 539 -21.79 17.74 3.76
N ASP A 540 -22.19 18.75 4.54
CA ASP A 540 -21.98 20.16 4.19
C ASP A 540 -20.57 20.62 4.61
N CYS A 541 -19.58 20.04 3.93
CA CYS A 541 -18.19 20.41 4.12
C CYS A 541 -17.40 20.22 2.83
N PRO A 542 -16.19 20.82 2.70
CA PRO A 542 -15.36 20.68 1.52
C PRO A 542 -15.03 19.21 1.19
N ALA A 543 -14.97 18.90 -0.11
CA ALA A 543 -14.75 17.53 -0.60
C ALA A 543 -13.46 16.88 -0.04
N GLU A 544 -12.41 17.67 0.16
CA GLU A 544 -11.13 17.26 0.75
C GLU A 544 -11.20 17.02 2.26
N ARG A 545 -12.34 17.31 2.88
CA ARG A 545 -12.62 17.10 4.30
C ARG A 545 -13.54 15.90 4.55
N ILE A 546 -13.92 15.16 3.50
CA ILE A 546 -14.75 13.96 3.59
C ILE A 546 -13.89 12.75 3.23
N GLY A 547 -13.65 11.88 4.21
CA GLY A 547 -12.84 10.67 4.07
C GLY A 547 -13.67 9.42 3.76
N VAL A 548 -12.97 8.37 3.29
CA VAL A 548 -13.50 7.00 3.10
C VAL A 548 -12.52 6.02 3.74
N VAL A 549 -12.97 5.26 4.74
CA VAL A 549 -12.16 4.27 5.45
C VAL A 549 -12.90 2.94 5.47
N LEU A 550 -12.46 1.98 4.68
CA LEU A 550 -13.12 0.69 4.57
C LEU A 550 -12.19 -0.46 4.94
N ALA A 551 -12.80 -1.58 5.32
CA ALA A 551 -12.12 -2.83 5.48
C ALA A 551 -12.92 -4.00 4.91
N ASN A 552 -12.21 -5.09 4.69
CA ASN A 552 -12.77 -6.42 4.50
C ASN A 552 -11.74 -7.50 4.87
N ARG A 553 -12.13 -8.77 4.73
CA ARG A 553 -11.25 -9.91 4.99
C ARG A 553 -10.44 -10.28 3.74
N SER A 554 -11.13 -10.50 2.64
CA SER A 554 -10.57 -11.15 1.44
C SER A 554 -9.81 -10.20 0.54
N ALA A 555 -9.63 -8.92 0.93
CA ALA A 555 -9.05 -7.90 0.07
C ALA A 555 -9.76 -7.86 -1.30
N SER A 556 -9.09 -8.24 -2.37
CA SER A 556 -9.63 -8.36 -3.74
C SER A 556 -9.56 -9.79 -4.29
N LEU A 557 -9.53 -10.80 -3.45
CA LEU A 557 -9.23 -12.20 -3.83
C LEU A 557 -10.15 -12.74 -4.94
N ASP A 558 -11.44 -12.37 -4.96
CA ASP A 558 -12.37 -12.76 -6.02
C ASP A 558 -11.93 -12.22 -7.40
N SER A 559 -11.48 -10.96 -7.45
CA SER A 559 -10.93 -10.33 -8.66
C SER A 559 -9.54 -10.87 -9.01
N ASP A 560 -8.75 -11.25 -8.00
CA ASP A 560 -7.45 -11.88 -8.18
C ASP A 560 -7.60 -13.24 -8.85
N MET A 561 -8.53 -14.08 -8.40
CA MET A 561 -8.84 -15.36 -9.03
C MET A 561 -9.30 -15.20 -10.48
N ARG A 562 -10.11 -14.17 -10.78
CA ARG A 562 -10.53 -13.88 -12.16
C ARG A 562 -9.35 -13.44 -13.04
N HIS A 563 -8.45 -12.62 -12.51
CA HIS A 563 -7.25 -12.19 -13.24
C HIS A 563 -6.34 -13.37 -13.52
N GLN A 564 -6.11 -14.23 -12.53
CA GLN A 564 -5.30 -15.44 -12.69
C GLN A 564 -5.89 -16.39 -13.74
N ALA A 565 -7.21 -16.59 -13.73
CA ALA A 565 -7.88 -17.41 -14.73
C ALA A 565 -7.69 -16.87 -16.17
N VAL A 566 -7.58 -15.55 -16.36
CA VAL A 566 -7.27 -14.95 -17.67
C VAL A 566 -5.82 -15.23 -18.06
N ILE A 567 -4.87 -15.19 -17.12
CA ILE A 567 -3.47 -15.53 -17.36
C ILE A 567 -3.34 -17.01 -17.74
N ASP A 568 -4.00 -17.90 -17.00
CA ASP A 568 -3.92 -19.36 -17.18
C ASP A 568 -4.59 -19.85 -18.47
N ALA A 569 -5.60 -19.15 -18.93
CA ALA A 569 -6.33 -19.51 -20.15
C ALA A 569 -5.50 -19.34 -21.44
N ASP A 570 -4.34 -18.72 -21.38
CA ASP A 570 -3.42 -18.28 -22.43
C ASP A 570 -3.71 -18.83 -23.84
N ASP A 571 -4.70 -18.21 -24.48
CA ASP A 571 -5.01 -18.38 -25.91
C ASP A 571 -4.33 -17.27 -26.77
N GLY A 572 -3.28 -16.63 -26.23
CA GLY A 572 -2.54 -15.52 -26.85
C GLY A 572 -3.16 -14.13 -26.59
N GLY A 573 -4.18 -14.04 -25.74
CA GLY A 573 -4.85 -12.78 -25.40
C GLY A 573 -4.16 -11.94 -24.32
N GLY A 574 -3.31 -12.56 -23.50
CA GLY A 574 -2.59 -11.90 -22.40
C GLY A 574 -3.49 -11.38 -21.28
N ALA A 575 -2.89 -10.79 -20.24
CA ALA A 575 -3.59 -10.20 -19.12
C ALA A 575 -4.44 -8.98 -19.53
N SER A 576 -5.60 -8.82 -18.90
CA SER A 576 -6.52 -7.68 -19.17
C SER A 576 -6.25 -6.52 -18.20
N PRO A 577 -5.91 -5.30 -18.70
CA PRO A 577 -5.76 -4.13 -17.85
C PRO A 577 -7.02 -3.80 -17.06
N ALA A 578 -8.18 -4.03 -17.67
CA ALA A 578 -9.48 -3.76 -17.06
C ALA A 578 -9.78 -4.70 -15.88
N VAL A 579 -9.31 -5.95 -15.92
CA VAL A 579 -9.43 -6.90 -14.80
C VAL A 579 -8.37 -6.62 -13.76
N PHE A 580 -7.10 -6.42 -14.17
CA PHE A 580 -5.99 -6.22 -13.25
C PHE A 580 -6.18 -5.03 -12.31
N VAL A 581 -6.79 -3.91 -12.74
CA VAL A 581 -7.01 -2.77 -11.86
C VAL A 581 -7.89 -3.13 -10.65
N TYR A 582 -8.87 -4.02 -10.84
CA TYR A 582 -9.77 -4.45 -9.77
C TYR A 582 -9.14 -5.47 -8.81
N THR A 583 -7.94 -5.94 -9.10
CA THR A 583 -7.19 -6.79 -8.16
C THR A 583 -6.63 -6.01 -6.96
N LEU A 584 -6.93 -4.73 -6.82
CA LEU A 584 -6.52 -3.87 -5.71
C LEU A 584 -7.74 -3.49 -4.86
N PRO A 585 -7.80 -3.82 -3.57
CA PRO A 585 -9.00 -3.63 -2.76
C PRO A 585 -9.40 -2.15 -2.59
N ASN A 586 -8.43 -1.24 -2.61
CA ASN A 586 -8.69 0.19 -2.52
C ASN A 586 -9.41 0.78 -3.75
N ILE A 587 -9.61 0.01 -4.83
CA ILE A 587 -10.39 0.47 -5.99
C ILE A 587 -11.86 0.69 -5.63
N MET A 588 -12.42 -0.08 -4.68
CA MET A 588 -13.78 0.18 -4.20
C MET A 588 -13.89 1.56 -3.52
N LEU A 589 -12.88 1.99 -2.75
CA LEU A 589 -12.83 3.34 -2.19
C LEU A 589 -12.75 4.40 -3.29
N GLY A 590 -11.93 4.15 -4.32
CA GLY A 590 -11.82 5.00 -5.51
C GLY A 590 -13.15 5.15 -6.24
N GLN A 591 -13.95 4.07 -6.39
CA GLN A 591 -15.29 4.14 -7.00
C GLN A 591 -16.25 4.99 -6.17
N ILE A 592 -16.25 4.84 -4.84
CA ILE A 592 -17.03 5.69 -3.92
C ILE A 592 -16.58 7.15 -4.05
N ALA A 593 -15.27 7.40 -3.99
CA ALA A 593 -14.69 8.73 -4.10
C ALA A 593 -15.09 9.43 -5.42
N ILE A 594 -14.99 8.73 -6.55
CA ILE A 594 -15.39 9.23 -7.88
C ILE A 594 -16.89 9.54 -7.91
N LYS A 595 -17.73 8.61 -7.42
CA LYS A 595 -19.18 8.78 -7.44
C LYS A 595 -19.65 10.01 -6.69
N HIS A 596 -19.10 10.22 -5.50
CA HIS A 596 -19.57 11.26 -4.58
C HIS A 596 -18.67 12.49 -4.53
N GLY A 597 -17.57 12.51 -5.31
CA GLY A 597 -16.60 13.60 -5.34
C GLY A 597 -15.85 13.78 -4.01
N LEU A 598 -15.53 12.68 -3.30
CA LEU A 598 -14.86 12.70 -2.00
C LEU A 598 -13.34 12.71 -2.20
N LYS A 599 -12.66 13.73 -1.68
CA LYS A 599 -11.22 13.94 -1.94
C LYS A 599 -10.35 13.86 -0.67
N GLY A 600 -10.96 13.56 0.49
CA GLY A 600 -10.26 13.41 1.75
C GLY A 600 -9.54 12.07 1.89
N GLU A 601 -9.33 11.66 3.12
CA GLU A 601 -8.68 10.39 3.47
C GLU A 601 -9.28 9.21 2.70
N SER A 602 -8.42 8.32 2.18
CA SER A 602 -8.85 7.11 1.47
C SER A 602 -7.95 5.95 1.89
N THR A 603 -8.42 5.15 2.87
CA THR A 603 -7.60 4.09 3.49
C THR A 603 -8.36 2.77 3.58
N PHE A 604 -7.74 1.71 3.07
CA PHE A 604 -8.24 0.35 3.17
C PHE A 604 -7.39 -0.48 4.13
N PHE A 605 -8.09 -1.21 5.01
CA PHE A 605 -7.51 -2.16 5.94
C PHE A 605 -8.00 -3.59 5.66
N ALA A 606 -7.14 -4.59 5.82
CA ALA A 606 -7.57 -5.98 5.85
C ALA A 606 -7.73 -6.45 7.31
N PHE A 607 -8.92 -6.98 7.66
CA PHE A 607 -9.24 -7.55 8.97
C PHE A 607 -9.87 -8.93 8.82
N PRO A 608 -9.73 -9.83 9.80
CA PRO A 608 -10.28 -11.18 9.70
C PRO A 608 -11.82 -11.21 9.74
N ASP A 609 -12.43 -10.23 10.40
CA ASP A 609 -13.87 -10.11 10.56
C ASP A 609 -14.28 -8.65 10.84
N LYS A 610 -15.57 -8.36 10.78
CA LYS A 610 -16.13 -7.02 10.97
C LYS A 610 -16.28 -6.59 12.44
N SER A 611 -15.94 -7.43 13.41
CA SER A 611 -16.07 -7.13 14.83
C SER A 611 -15.01 -6.15 15.35
N CYS A 612 -14.06 -5.77 14.52
CA CYS A 612 -12.97 -4.88 14.89
C CYS A 612 -13.45 -3.43 15.02
N ASN A 613 -13.40 -2.88 16.24
CA ASN A 613 -13.72 -1.49 16.51
C ASN A 613 -12.72 -0.48 15.95
N PHE A 614 -11.54 -0.95 15.52
CA PHE A 614 -10.44 -0.09 15.07
C PHE A 614 -10.86 0.92 13.99
N ILE A 615 -11.64 0.48 12.95
CA ILE A 615 -12.04 1.37 11.86
C ILE A 615 -12.94 2.51 12.36
N ARG A 616 -13.85 2.22 13.30
CA ARG A 616 -14.70 3.22 13.94
C ARG A 616 -13.86 4.21 14.73
N GLU A 617 -12.96 3.72 15.57
CA GLU A 617 -12.09 4.54 16.42
C GLU A 617 -11.13 5.38 15.58
N TYR A 618 -10.52 4.79 14.55
CA TYR A 618 -9.66 5.49 13.60
C TYR A 618 -10.43 6.63 12.89
N SER A 619 -11.64 6.35 12.39
CA SER A 619 -12.47 7.33 11.69
C SER A 619 -12.91 8.47 12.61
N ALA A 620 -13.33 8.15 13.84
CA ALA A 620 -13.64 9.14 14.86
C ALA A 620 -12.42 9.98 15.25
N GLY A 621 -11.24 9.35 15.34
CA GLY A 621 -9.96 10.00 15.58
C GLY A 621 -9.57 11.00 14.49
N LEU A 622 -9.85 10.71 13.22
CA LEU A 622 -9.64 11.66 12.11
C LEU A 622 -10.47 12.93 12.28
N ILE A 623 -11.69 12.80 12.77
CA ILE A 623 -12.59 13.94 13.05
C ILE A 623 -12.12 14.69 14.30
N ALA A 624 -11.86 13.99 15.39
CA ALA A 624 -11.44 14.58 16.67
C ALA A 624 -10.13 15.38 16.55
N GLN A 625 -9.20 14.90 15.71
CA GLN A 625 -7.94 15.58 15.42
C GLN A 625 -8.07 16.69 14.36
N GLY A 626 -9.31 17.00 13.92
CA GLY A 626 -9.57 18.04 12.92
C GLY A 626 -9.00 17.76 11.54
N ARG A 627 -8.75 16.49 11.18
CA ARG A 627 -8.24 16.07 9.86
C ARG A 627 -9.36 15.97 8.84
N MET A 628 -10.49 15.40 9.24
CA MET A 628 -11.73 15.29 8.45
C MET A 628 -12.88 15.96 9.19
N ASP A 629 -13.92 16.36 8.47
CA ASP A 629 -15.18 16.85 9.01
C ASP A 629 -16.28 15.79 8.88
N ALA A 630 -16.09 14.85 7.95
CA ALA A 630 -16.96 13.69 7.82
C ALA A 630 -16.14 12.48 7.31
N VAL A 631 -16.56 11.26 7.69
CA VAL A 631 -15.95 10.02 7.23
C VAL A 631 -17.04 8.99 6.92
N VAL A 632 -17.01 8.45 5.71
CA VAL A 632 -17.71 7.21 5.35
C VAL A 632 -16.79 6.05 5.72
N TRP A 633 -17.23 5.21 6.65
CA TRP A 633 -16.41 4.09 7.12
C TRP A 633 -17.24 2.82 7.23
N GLY A 634 -16.57 1.68 7.25
CA GLY A 634 -17.24 0.41 7.46
C GLY A 634 -16.58 -0.80 6.83
N TRP A 635 -17.38 -1.81 6.68
CA TRP A 635 -17.03 -3.13 6.14
C TRP A 635 -17.65 -3.33 4.77
N CYS A 636 -16.89 -3.89 3.81
CA CYS A 636 -17.42 -4.28 2.50
C CYS A 636 -16.70 -5.52 2.00
N GLU A 637 -17.31 -6.68 2.20
CA GLU A 637 -16.77 -8.00 1.87
C GLU A 637 -17.50 -8.61 0.68
N LEU A 638 -16.75 -9.21 -0.25
CA LEU A 638 -17.28 -10.09 -1.27
C LEU A 638 -16.20 -11.10 -1.70
N CYS A 639 -16.47 -12.38 -1.52
CA CYS A 639 -15.61 -13.45 -2.01
C CYS A 639 -16.43 -14.74 -2.22
N GLY A 640 -16.23 -15.42 -3.35
CA GLY A 640 -16.85 -16.71 -3.63
C GLY A 640 -18.39 -16.67 -3.67
N GLY A 641 -18.99 -15.51 -3.95
CA GLY A 641 -20.44 -15.30 -3.96
C GLY A 641 -21.06 -15.00 -2.59
N GLU A 642 -20.29 -15.07 -1.52
CA GLU A 642 -20.65 -14.54 -0.19
C GLU A 642 -20.39 -13.04 -0.17
N TYR A 643 -21.29 -12.24 0.43
CA TYR A 643 -21.11 -10.80 0.55
C TYR A 643 -21.84 -10.23 1.76
N ASP A 644 -21.23 -9.18 2.33
CA ASP A 644 -21.74 -8.42 3.45
C ASP A 644 -21.15 -7.00 3.39
N CYS A 645 -21.99 -5.98 3.41
CA CYS A 645 -21.53 -4.61 3.38
C CYS A 645 -22.29 -3.77 4.42
N GLU A 646 -21.53 -3.09 5.26
CA GLU A 646 -22.06 -2.23 6.32
C GLU A 646 -21.27 -0.92 6.33
N LEU A 647 -21.92 0.17 5.95
CA LEU A 647 -21.31 1.50 5.88
C LEU A 647 -22.01 2.48 6.82
N THR A 648 -21.21 3.32 7.44
CA THR A 648 -21.67 4.39 8.35
C THR A 648 -21.07 5.71 7.91
N LEU A 649 -21.86 6.77 7.98
CA LEU A 649 -21.39 8.15 7.87
C LEU A 649 -21.30 8.75 9.28
N THR A 650 -20.10 9.18 9.66
CA THR A 650 -19.86 9.94 10.89
C THR A 650 -19.47 11.36 10.54
N GLU A 651 -20.08 12.32 11.18
CA GLU A 651 -19.87 13.75 10.97
C GLU A 651 -19.44 14.44 12.26
N LYS A 652 -18.65 15.50 12.09
CA LYS A 652 -18.25 16.39 13.19
C LYS A 652 -19.50 17.01 13.83
N LEU A 653 -19.54 17.06 15.14
CA LEU A 653 -20.53 17.87 15.87
C LEU A 653 -20.18 19.36 15.70
N GLU A 654 -21.20 20.18 15.46
CA GLU A 654 -21.09 21.65 15.37
C GLU A 654 -20.64 22.28 16.69
#